data_2332e20e9b4a835923f00e9aed7ec5f4
#
_entry.id   2332e20e9b4a835923f00e9aed7ec5f4
#
_cell.length_a   1.000
_cell.length_b   1.000
_cell.length_c   1.000
_cell.angle_alpha   90.00
_cell.angle_beta   90.00
_cell.angle_gamma   90.00
#
_symmetry.space_group_name_H-M   'P 1'
#
loop_
_entity.id
_entity.type
_entity.pdbx_description
1 polymer ?
#
loop_
_entity_poly.entity_id
_entity_poly.type
_entity_poly.pdbx_seq_one_letter_code
_entity_poly.pdbx_strand_id
1 'polypeptide(L)'
;MKFLSSISQVSDRDQVGRAQVVVIGGGIAGVSAAYHLCVRGWTDVVQLERDELTSGSTWHAAGNVPTFSTSWSVMRLQQYSADLYRRLAQEVDPPLSYHVTGSVRLAHTSERMAEFKHIASMARANGMEYAVLSPAELVERYPLARTHDLVGALWDPLDGDIDPSQVTHALATAARSLGCRIQRGQRVTGLEQKPNHEWLVSTSQGTIECEIVLNAAGYRAGEVMALLGRDLPIVSLSHQYFVTDEIPELAERATPLPLLRDPDASYYLRQERNGYILGPYEWQATPMWLDGIPDEFANMLWPADLDRLEKQILDAGERVPVLADAGITRVINGPIPYSPDGYPYLGPERGLRNFFHCNTFSFGIAQGPGAGMAIADWIIDGQPPFDIWSVDRRRFKEYATFEYTVAKAVEVYQNEYAVGFPFEERPAGRPAYTSPLYETLSAKGAAFGARGGWERPVYIDTDAVITDHTLTQFRTNGWRPVVADEVDAARNRVALLDLPGFTKFEIQGPGATAYLDGLVCSKLPRLGRLGLVYALTRTGTVLSELTATHLGDDHFYVVGAASAEWHDLDVLEAGLPADGSVTIVNRTHELGTLVIVGPRSRDVLGAITGTPLDNASFPWLSCRDIATAAGTVRALRVSYVGELGWELHAANDQLVELYDLLWAAGEQYRIRDIGIYAVDSMRLDKCYRSWKADLEIGFSPLEASLDRFVDFTKDHFVGRDALVAERDRGPRYRFVPLTLDHPGNADAPANSSIFCKGERIGIVTSGGWSFTLDCSIVLGYVAPSQCSPGTSLQIEIFGERVDATVRAEPLYDAGNTAPRA
;
A
#
# COMPACT_ATOMS: atom_id res chain seq x y z
N MET A 1 -11.31 30.24 -22.02
CA MET A 1 -12.36 31.06 -21.38
C MET A 1 -11.68 32.11 -20.50
N LYS A 2 -11.98 33.38 -20.70
CA LYS A 2 -11.37 34.48 -19.95
C LYS A 2 -11.85 34.44 -18.49
N PHE A 3 -11.00 34.05 -17.58
CA PHE A 3 -11.24 34.14 -16.15
C PHE A 3 -10.07 34.92 -15.50
N LEU A 4 -10.14 36.23 -15.53
CA LEU A 4 -9.39 37.09 -14.60
C LEU A 4 -9.67 38.56 -14.96
N SER A 5 -10.86 39.07 -14.58
CA SER A 5 -11.05 40.50 -14.44
C SER A 5 -12.17 40.79 -13.44
N SER A 6 -11.85 40.69 -12.19
CA SER A 6 -12.43 41.45 -11.06
C SER A 6 -11.89 40.88 -9.73
N ILE A 7 -10.72 41.32 -9.31
CA ILE A 7 -10.29 41.17 -7.94
C ILE A 7 -10.93 42.32 -7.16
N SER A 8 -12.08 42.04 -6.54
CA SER A 8 -12.54 42.86 -5.43
C SER A 8 -11.73 42.44 -4.21
N GLN A 9 -11.04 43.41 -3.57
CA GLN A 9 -10.39 43.21 -2.29
C GLN A 9 -11.43 42.76 -1.26
N VAL A 10 -11.47 41.45 -0.98
CA VAL A 10 -12.19 40.91 0.18
C VAL A 10 -11.33 41.21 1.40
N SER A 11 -11.86 42.01 2.36
CA SER A 11 -11.16 42.36 3.57
C SER A 11 -10.90 41.12 4.43
N ASP A 12 -9.66 40.92 4.89
CA ASP A 12 -9.13 39.83 5.70
C ASP A 12 -9.67 39.77 7.15
N ARG A 13 -10.87 40.28 7.45
CA ARG A 13 -11.35 40.44 8.84
C ARG A 13 -12.66 39.75 9.21
N ASP A 14 -13.24 38.91 8.38
CA ASP A 14 -14.41 38.16 8.79
C ASP A 14 -13.98 36.91 9.58
N GLN A 15 -14.18 36.91 10.90
CA GLN A 15 -14.11 35.72 11.76
C GLN A 15 -15.09 34.68 11.20
N VAL A 16 -14.55 33.63 10.60
CA VAL A 16 -15.36 32.58 10.00
C VAL A 16 -15.83 31.65 11.10
N GLY A 17 -17.04 31.82 11.57
CA GLY A 17 -17.67 30.96 12.58
C GLY A 17 -18.05 29.56 12.07
N ARG A 18 -18.12 29.31 10.76
CA ARG A 18 -18.51 28.02 10.18
C ARG A 18 -17.88 27.73 8.82
N ALA A 19 -17.64 26.46 8.54
CA ALA A 19 -17.18 25.94 7.24
C ALA A 19 -17.70 24.51 7.01
N GLN A 20 -17.75 24.05 5.76
CA GLN A 20 -17.98 22.65 5.47
C GLN A 20 -16.70 21.83 5.74
N VAL A 21 -15.57 22.29 5.26
CA VAL A 21 -14.27 21.64 5.46
C VAL A 21 -13.26 22.60 6.02
N VAL A 22 -12.55 22.18 7.06
CA VAL A 22 -11.33 22.87 7.55
C VAL A 22 -10.11 22.05 7.16
N VAL A 23 -9.20 22.65 6.39
CA VAL A 23 -7.90 22.08 6.00
C VAL A 23 -6.82 22.72 6.87
N ILE A 24 -6.08 21.90 7.63
CA ILE A 24 -5.01 22.34 8.53
C ILE A 24 -3.66 22.15 7.85
N GLY A 25 -2.99 23.25 7.49
CA GLY A 25 -1.69 23.29 6.84
C GLY A 25 -1.71 23.94 5.45
N GLY A 26 -0.76 24.85 5.19
CA GLY A 26 -0.62 25.64 3.97
C GLY A 26 0.54 25.19 3.06
N GLY A 27 1.01 23.95 3.20
CA GLY A 27 1.95 23.31 2.27
C GLY A 27 1.27 22.81 1.00
N ILE A 28 2.07 22.25 0.09
CA ILE A 28 1.59 21.78 -1.24
C ILE A 28 0.40 20.81 -1.14
N ALA A 29 0.42 19.88 -0.17
CA ALA A 29 -0.65 18.88 -0.02
C ALA A 29 -1.97 19.51 0.44
N GLY A 30 -1.93 20.36 1.48
CA GLY A 30 -3.13 21.04 1.99
C GLY A 30 -3.73 22.02 0.99
N VAL A 31 -2.89 22.81 0.32
CA VAL A 31 -3.33 23.74 -0.73
C VAL A 31 -3.94 22.99 -1.90
N SER A 32 -3.33 21.87 -2.30
CA SER A 32 -3.87 21.03 -3.37
C SER A 32 -5.21 20.40 -3.00
N ALA A 33 -5.36 19.88 -1.78
CA ALA A 33 -6.62 19.34 -1.31
C ALA A 33 -7.74 20.40 -1.32
N ALA A 34 -7.46 21.60 -0.81
CA ALA A 34 -8.40 22.70 -0.82
C ALA A 34 -8.79 23.12 -2.26
N TYR A 35 -7.81 23.16 -3.18
CA TYR A 35 -8.05 23.42 -4.59
C TYR A 35 -8.99 22.37 -5.21
N HIS A 36 -8.73 21.07 -4.99
CA HIS A 36 -9.54 20.02 -5.60
C HIS A 36 -10.94 19.92 -4.99
N LEU A 37 -11.12 20.17 -3.70
CA LEU A 37 -12.45 20.31 -3.09
C LEU A 37 -13.26 21.40 -3.81
N CYS A 38 -12.64 22.57 -4.04
CA CYS A 38 -13.30 23.68 -4.73
C CYS A 38 -13.58 23.36 -6.22
N VAL A 39 -12.66 22.70 -6.93
CA VAL A 39 -12.87 22.23 -8.30
C VAL A 39 -14.07 21.29 -8.40
N ARG A 40 -14.25 20.42 -7.38
CA ARG A 40 -15.41 19.51 -7.27
C ARG A 40 -16.70 20.20 -6.80
N GLY A 41 -16.69 21.51 -6.61
CA GLY A 41 -17.86 22.33 -6.24
C GLY A 41 -18.09 22.49 -4.73
N TRP A 42 -17.21 21.96 -3.89
CA TRP A 42 -17.24 22.21 -2.46
C TRP A 42 -16.47 23.49 -2.14
N THR A 43 -17.16 24.63 -2.10
CA THR A 43 -16.53 25.96 -2.01
C THR A 43 -16.48 26.52 -0.58
N ASP A 44 -17.24 25.95 0.37
CA ASP A 44 -17.19 26.36 1.77
C ASP A 44 -16.03 25.66 2.50
N VAL A 45 -14.81 25.96 2.03
CA VAL A 45 -13.56 25.43 2.53
C VAL A 45 -12.76 26.54 3.21
N VAL A 46 -12.30 26.29 4.44
CA VAL A 46 -11.35 27.13 5.17
C VAL A 46 -10.02 26.39 5.29
N GLN A 47 -8.97 26.99 4.78
CA GLN A 47 -7.61 26.52 4.99
C GLN A 47 -6.91 27.37 6.04
N LEU A 48 -6.36 26.72 7.06
CA LEU A 48 -5.66 27.34 8.19
C LEU A 48 -4.16 27.07 8.07
N GLU A 49 -3.37 28.14 8.03
CA GLU A 49 -1.90 28.04 8.08
C GLU A 49 -1.39 28.81 9.30
N ARG A 50 -0.56 28.17 10.13
CA ARG A 50 -0.05 28.75 11.37
C ARG A 50 0.90 29.93 11.14
N ASP A 51 1.65 29.90 10.03
CA ASP A 51 2.61 30.92 9.64
C ASP A 51 2.27 31.47 8.24
N GLU A 52 3.14 31.30 7.25
CA GLU A 52 2.94 31.65 5.86
C GLU A 52 2.78 30.39 4.99
N LEU A 53 2.11 30.50 3.85
CA LEU A 53 2.04 29.38 2.91
C LEU A 53 3.46 28.92 2.57
N THR A 54 3.62 27.59 2.44
CA THR A 54 4.89 26.91 2.15
C THR A 54 5.92 26.87 3.28
N SER A 55 5.72 27.54 4.41
CA SER A 55 6.69 27.70 5.48
C SER A 55 7.25 26.42 6.11
N GLY A 56 6.59 25.26 5.87
CA GLY A 56 7.08 23.92 6.25
C GLY A 56 8.13 23.38 5.28
N SER A 57 8.07 22.06 4.97
CA SER A 57 9.02 21.42 4.04
C SER A 57 8.88 21.86 2.59
N THR A 58 7.77 22.47 2.20
CA THR A 58 7.48 22.82 0.80
C THR A 58 8.51 23.80 0.22
N TRP A 59 8.87 24.88 0.92
CA TRP A 59 9.71 25.95 0.37
C TRP A 59 11.17 25.53 0.11
N HIS A 60 11.66 24.54 0.86
CA HIS A 60 13.04 24.06 0.70
C HIS A 60 13.15 22.73 -0.05
N ALA A 61 12.06 22.24 -0.63
CA ALA A 61 12.10 21.04 -1.45
C ALA A 61 12.92 21.26 -2.74
N ALA A 62 13.64 20.24 -3.20
CA ALA A 62 14.45 20.34 -4.42
C ALA A 62 13.62 20.51 -5.71
N GLY A 63 12.32 20.35 -5.65
CA GLY A 63 11.40 20.60 -6.75
C GLY A 63 11.34 19.51 -7.82
N ASN A 64 11.94 18.35 -7.61
CA ASN A 64 11.86 17.23 -8.53
C ASN A 64 10.43 16.70 -8.65
N VAL A 65 10.00 16.35 -9.88
CA VAL A 65 8.67 15.83 -10.21
C VAL A 65 8.81 14.48 -10.91
N PRO A 66 9.24 13.42 -10.21
CA PRO A 66 9.31 12.09 -10.79
C PRO A 66 7.91 11.50 -11.02
N THR A 67 7.77 10.75 -12.11
CA THR A 67 6.61 9.85 -12.32
C THR A 67 6.93 8.40 -11.95
N PHE A 68 8.18 8.07 -11.74
CA PHE A 68 8.66 6.77 -11.27
C PHE A 68 8.26 6.47 -9.83
N SER A 69 7.74 5.26 -9.59
CA SER A 69 7.57 4.67 -8.26
C SER A 69 7.55 3.14 -8.36
N THR A 70 8.00 2.45 -7.31
CA THR A 70 7.84 1.00 -7.15
C THR A 70 6.44 0.63 -6.64
N SER A 71 5.67 1.61 -6.14
CA SER A 71 4.27 1.45 -5.72
C SER A 71 3.32 1.88 -6.84
N TRP A 72 2.39 1.00 -7.20
CA TRP A 72 1.33 1.28 -8.17
C TRP A 72 0.50 2.52 -7.82
N SER A 73 0.04 2.62 -6.58
CA SER A 73 -0.79 3.74 -6.13
C SER A 73 -0.01 5.06 -6.15
N VAL A 74 1.24 5.04 -5.66
CA VAL A 74 2.10 6.24 -5.63
C VAL A 74 2.45 6.69 -7.04
N MET A 75 2.75 5.77 -7.97
CA MET A 75 2.97 6.08 -9.38
C MET A 75 1.79 6.87 -9.98
N ARG A 76 0.54 6.48 -9.67
CA ARG A 76 -0.66 7.19 -10.13
C ARG A 76 -0.80 8.59 -9.53
N LEU A 77 -0.47 8.76 -8.24
CA LEU A 77 -0.45 10.08 -7.62
C LEU A 77 0.57 11.00 -8.28
N GLN A 78 1.77 10.49 -8.55
CA GLN A 78 2.85 11.25 -9.21
C GLN A 78 2.52 11.60 -10.66
N GLN A 79 1.95 10.67 -11.41
CA GLN A 79 1.47 10.90 -12.78
C GLN A 79 0.44 12.03 -12.80
N TYR A 80 -0.56 11.99 -11.91
CA TYR A 80 -1.56 13.06 -11.82
C TYR A 80 -0.92 14.42 -11.49
N SER A 81 0.04 14.45 -10.56
CA SER A 81 0.76 15.67 -10.19
C SER A 81 1.49 16.28 -11.39
N ALA A 82 2.24 15.47 -12.14
CA ALA A 82 2.94 15.91 -13.34
C ALA A 82 1.97 16.45 -14.41
N ASP A 83 0.84 15.77 -14.62
CA ASP A 83 -0.20 16.22 -15.56
C ASP A 83 -0.88 17.52 -15.10
N LEU A 84 -1.12 17.67 -13.79
CA LEU A 84 -1.65 18.94 -13.26
C LEU A 84 -0.67 20.08 -13.47
N TYR A 85 0.61 19.87 -13.18
CA TYR A 85 1.63 20.91 -13.37
C TYR A 85 1.78 21.33 -14.82
N ARG A 86 1.72 20.38 -15.74
CA ARG A 86 1.76 20.65 -17.17
C ARG A 86 0.58 21.52 -17.64
N ARG A 87 -0.61 21.27 -17.08
CA ARG A 87 -1.81 22.11 -17.36
C ARG A 87 -1.65 23.50 -16.75
N LEU A 88 -1.29 23.57 -15.47
CA LEU A 88 -1.14 24.86 -14.76
C LEU A 88 -0.08 25.75 -15.42
N ALA A 89 1.05 25.17 -15.88
CA ALA A 89 2.09 25.93 -16.57
C ALA A 89 1.60 26.63 -17.84
N GLN A 90 0.50 26.16 -18.45
CA GLN A 90 -0.12 26.78 -19.63
C GLN A 90 -1.25 27.79 -19.28
N GLU A 91 -1.82 27.66 -18.08
CA GLU A 91 -3.04 28.41 -17.69
C GLU A 91 -2.74 29.60 -16.77
N VAL A 92 -1.59 29.62 -16.06
CA VAL A 92 -1.26 30.65 -15.06
C VAL A 92 -0.40 31.75 -15.66
N ASP A 93 -0.65 32.98 -15.23
CA ASP A 93 0.15 34.16 -15.57
C ASP A 93 0.66 34.85 -14.27
N PRO A 94 1.99 35.00 -14.06
CA PRO A 94 3.07 34.53 -14.94
C PRO A 94 3.17 33.00 -15.02
N PRO A 95 3.74 32.43 -16.10
CA PRO A 95 3.90 31.00 -16.28
C PRO A 95 4.70 30.36 -15.16
N LEU A 96 4.32 29.14 -14.77
CA LEU A 96 5.09 28.37 -13.81
C LEU A 96 6.44 27.97 -14.37
N SER A 97 7.47 28.01 -13.53
CA SER A 97 8.80 27.45 -13.83
C SER A 97 8.71 25.91 -13.73
N TYR A 98 8.04 25.28 -14.68
CA TYR A 98 7.94 23.83 -14.82
C TYR A 98 8.70 23.37 -16.06
N HIS A 99 9.72 22.56 -15.85
CA HIS A 99 10.60 22.07 -16.90
C HIS A 99 10.47 20.55 -17.00
N VAL A 100 10.00 20.04 -18.13
CA VAL A 100 9.97 18.60 -18.43
C VAL A 100 11.24 18.25 -19.19
N THR A 101 12.28 17.89 -18.45
CA THR A 101 13.61 17.55 -19.00
C THR A 101 13.80 16.04 -19.21
N GLY A 102 12.88 15.24 -18.64
CA GLY A 102 13.07 13.82 -18.48
C GLY A 102 14.08 13.48 -17.39
N SER A 103 14.27 12.19 -17.11
CA SER A 103 15.33 11.71 -16.22
C SER A 103 15.97 10.42 -16.71
N VAL A 104 17.24 10.24 -16.38
CA VAL A 104 17.97 8.98 -16.50
C VAL A 104 18.25 8.40 -15.13
N ARG A 105 17.95 7.13 -14.93
CA ARG A 105 18.28 6.36 -13.72
C ARG A 105 19.31 5.32 -14.08
N LEU A 106 20.47 5.37 -13.43
CA LEU A 106 21.62 4.53 -13.76
C LEU A 106 21.49 3.14 -13.14
N ALA A 107 21.95 2.12 -13.83
CA ALA A 107 22.03 0.75 -13.33
C ALA A 107 23.48 0.25 -13.37
N HIS A 108 24.04 -0.03 -12.20
CA HIS A 108 25.37 -0.62 -12.06
C HIS A 108 25.32 -2.15 -12.11
N THR A 109 24.17 -2.76 -11.83
CA THR A 109 24.00 -4.21 -11.72
C THR A 109 22.88 -4.74 -12.62
N SER A 110 22.92 -6.04 -12.90
CA SER A 110 21.86 -6.74 -13.64
C SER A 110 20.55 -6.75 -12.87
N GLU A 111 20.61 -6.79 -11.54
CA GLU A 111 19.45 -6.78 -10.64
C GLU A 111 18.74 -5.42 -10.71
N ARG A 112 19.49 -4.32 -10.64
CA ARG A 112 18.93 -2.97 -10.83
C ARG A 112 18.31 -2.82 -12.22
N MET A 113 18.94 -3.37 -13.24
CA MET A 113 18.38 -3.35 -14.58
C MET A 113 17.11 -4.20 -14.69
N ALA A 114 17.02 -5.33 -13.99
CA ALA A 114 15.81 -6.13 -13.92
C ALA A 114 14.66 -5.36 -13.25
N GLU A 115 14.92 -4.68 -12.13
CA GLU A 115 13.98 -3.77 -11.49
C GLU A 115 13.47 -2.70 -12.47
N PHE A 116 14.37 -2.01 -13.18
CA PHE A 116 13.97 -0.98 -14.15
C PHE A 116 13.11 -1.52 -15.29
N LYS A 117 13.41 -2.72 -15.79
CA LYS A 117 12.58 -3.37 -16.79
C LYS A 117 11.18 -3.70 -16.27
N HIS A 118 11.08 -4.13 -15.00
CA HIS A 118 9.79 -4.36 -14.36
C HIS A 118 9.02 -3.04 -14.19
N ILE A 119 9.67 -1.98 -13.70
CA ILE A 119 9.04 -0.65 -13.54
C ILE A 119 8.59 -0.09 -14.91
N ALA A 120 9.34 -0.31 -15.98
CA ALA A 120 8.89 0.08 -17.33
C ALA A 120 7.61 -0.67 -17.75
N SER A 121 7.49 -1.96 -17.42
CA SER A 121 6.25 -2.74 -17.64
C SER A 121 5.07 -2.20 -16.83
N MET A 122 5.29 -1.86 -15.56
CA MET A 122 4.28 -1.26 -14.69
C MET A 122 3.88 0.15 -15.15
N ALA A 123 4.83 0.97 -15.58
CA ALA A 123 4.56 2.29 -16.15
C ALA A 123 3.65 2.18 -17.39
N ARG A 124 3.95 1.23 -18.28
CA ARG A 124 3.15 0.95 -19.47
C ARG A 124 1.72 0.53 -19.10
N ALA A 125 1.55 -0.23 -18.04
CA ALA A 125 0.23 -0.59 -17.53
C ALA A 125 -0.56 0.64 -17.03
N ASN A 126 0.14 1.71 -16.60
CA ASN A 126 -0.43 3.02 -16.25
C ASN A 126 -0.51 4.01 -17.43
N GLY A 127 -0.22 3.58 -18.66
CA GLY A 127 -0.28 4.43 -19.86
C GLY A 127 0.93 5.36 -20.03
N MET A 128 2.04 5.08 -19.34
CA MET A 128 3.32 5.80 -19.48
C MET A 128 4.33 4.92 -20.22
N GLU A 129 5.20 5.53 -21.04
CA GLU A 129 6.23 4.81 -21.76
C GLU A 129 7.62 5.21 -21.26
N TYR A 130 8.27 4.29 -20.56
CA TYR A 130 9.67 4.39 -20.18
C TYR A 130 10.54 3.55 -21.12
N ALA A 131 11.77 4.02 -21.39
CA ALA A 131 12.70 3.30 -22.22
C ALA A 131 13.90 2.78 -21.41
N VAL A 132 14.32 1.56 -21.71
CA VAL A 132 15.56 0.99 -21.18
C VAL A 132 16.67 1.34 -22.15
N LEU A 133 17.76 1.96 -21.67
CA LEU A 133 18.88 2.46 -22.45
C LEU A 133 20.11 1.60 -22.22
N SER A 134 20.83 1.33 -23.29
CA SER A 134 22.22 0.88 -23.24
C SER A 134 23.15 2.01 -22.76
N PRO A 135 24.37 1.71 -22.30
CA PRO A 135 25.35 2.74 -21.95
C PRO A 135 25.68 3.71 -23.11
N ALA A 136 25.65 3.25 -24.35
CA ALA A 136 25.86 4.10 -25.52
C ALA A 136 24.72 5.10 -25.75
N GLU A 137 23.46 4.64 -25.64
CA GLU A 137 22.27 5.51 -25.73
C GLU A 137 22.20 6.49 -24.57
N LEU A 138 22.71 6.10 -23.39
CA LEU A 138 22.79 6.99 -22.23
C LEU A 138 23.74 8.17 -22.49
N VAL A 139 24.89 7.95 -23.13
CA VAL A 139 25.85 9.03 -23.51
C VAL A 139 25.19 10.07 -24.42
N GLU A 140 24.30 9.64 -25.33
CA GLU A 140 23.57 10.56 -26.20
C GLU A 140 22.60 11.46 -25.39
N ARG A 141 22.02 10.92 -24.35
CA ARG A 141 21.08 11.64 -23.45
C ARG A 141 21.80 12.50 -22.42
N TYR A 142 22.90 11.97 -21.86
CA TYR A 142 23.67 12.62 -20.81
C TYR A 142 25.18 12.61 -21.09
N PRO A 143 25.65 13.46 -22.00
CA PRO A 143 27.02 13.40 -22.50
C PRO A 143 28.12 13.76 -21.50
N LEU A 144 27.75 14.33 -20.33
CA LEU A 144 28.68 14.65 -19.24
C LEU A 144 28.91 13.48 -18.28
N ALA A 145 28.16 12.38 -18.39
CA ALA A 145 28.33 11.22 -17.53
C ALA A 145 29.34 10.21 -18.07
N ARG A 146 30.13 9.63 -17.19
CA ARG A 146 30.90 8.41 -17.48
C ARG A 146 29.99 7.19 -17.39
N THR A 147 30.09 6.27 -18.35
CA THR A 147 29.12 5.15 -18.46
C THR A 147 29.81 3.79 -18.63
N HIS A 148 31.15 3.71 -18.54
CA HIS A 148 31.94 2.52 -18.86
C HIS A 148 31.71 1.34 -17.88
N ASP A 149 31.23 1.61 -16.69
CA ASP A 149 30.98 0.66 -15.60
C ASP A 149 29.46 0.36 -15.41
N LEU A 150 28.60 0.93 -16.27
CA LEU A 150 27.16 0.75 -16.19
C LEU A 150 26.67 -0.41 -17.04
N VAL A 151 25.64 -1.10 -16.55
CA VAL A 151 24.86 -2.08 -17.33
C VAL A 151 23.90 -1.38 -18.28
N GLY A 152 23.37 -0.21 -17.88
CA GLY A 152 22.45 0.60 -18.68
C GLY A 152 21.75 1.64 -17.82
N ALA A 153 20.60 2.12 -18.31
CA ALA A 153 19.77 3.09 -17.58
C ALA A 153 18.29 2.94 -17.91
N LEU A 154 17.43 3.54 -17.08
CA LEU A 154 16.02 3.77 -17.38
C LEU A 154 15.84 5.24 -17.76
N TRP A 155 15.15 5.48 -18.87
CA TRP A 155 14.73 6.80 -19.32
C TRP A 155 13.24 7.02 -19.02
N ASP A 156 12.93 8.05 -18.24
CA ASP A 156 11.60 8.57 -18.01
C ASP A 156 11.45 9.92 -18.73
N PRO A 157 10.67 10.01 -19.82
CA PRO A 157 10.51 11.24 -20.57
C PRO A 157 9.59 12.27 -19.90
N LEU A 158 8.86 11.88 -18.87
CA LEU A 158 7.82 12.70 -18.21
C LEU A 158 8.33 13.40 -16.96
N ASP A 159 9.48 12.98 -16.45
CA ASP A 159 10.13 13.54 -15.26
C ASP A 159 10.57 15.00 -15.53
N GLY A 160 10.61 15.79 -14.47
CA GLY A 160 10.96 17.20 -14.59
C GLY A 160 11.19 17.85 -13.23
N ASP A 161 11.19 19.18 -13.24
CA ASP A 161 11.32 20.00 -12.04
C ASP A 161 10.39 21.22 -12.07
N ILE A 162 10.04 21.71 -10.86
CA ILE A 162 9.18 22.86 -10.68
C ILE A 162 9.63 23.67 -9.45
N ASP A 163 9.37 24.96 -9.43
CA ASP A 163 9.52 25.77 -8.20
C ASP A 163 8.39 25.41 -7.21
N PRO A 164 8.73 24.82 -6.04
CA PRO A 164 7.75 24.37 -5.06
C PRO A 164 6.86 25.46 -4.49
N SER A 165 7.42 26.62 -4.22
CA SER A 165 6.68 27.76 -3.66
C SER A 165 5.77 28.39 -4.72
N GLN A 166 6.28 28.57 -5.93
CA GLN A 166 5.51 29.17 -7.02
C GLN A 166 4.26 28.34 -7.34
N VAL A 167 4.37 27.02 -7.47
CA VAL A 167 3.23 26.16 -7.77
C VAL A 167 2.22 26.10 -6.62
N THR A 168 2.69 26.11 -5.37
CA THR A 168 1.80 26.13 -4.21
C THR A 168 1.01 27.43 -4.14
N HIS A 169 1.64 28.58 -4.40
CA HIS A 169 0.95 29.87 -4.48
C HIS A 169 -0.03 29.95 -5.66
N ALA A 170 0.30 29.36 -6.80
CA ALA A 170 -0.60 29.27 -7.94
C ALA A 170 -1.87 28.48 -7.60
N LEU A 171 -1.72 27.29 -7.01
CA LEU A 171 -2.86 26.50 -6.53
C LEU A 171 -3.68 27.23 -5.46
N ALA A 172 -3.02 27.92 -4.50
CA ALA A 172 -3.71 28.72 -3.50
C ALA A 172 -4.53 29.86 -4.13
N THR A 173 -3.98 30.51 -5.15
CA THR A 173 -4.68 31.58 -5.90
C THR A 173 -5.89 31.01 -6.64
N ALA A 174 -5.73 29.88 -7.30
CA ALA A 174 -6.82 29.17 -7.97
C ALA A 174 -7.92 28.74 -6.97
N ALA A 175 -7.53 28.15 -5.82
CA ALA A 175 -8.49 27.79 -4.77
C ALA A 175 -9.28 28.99 -4.23
N ARG A 176 -8.62 30.13 -3.98
CA ARG A 176 -9.29 31.38 -3.59
C ARG A 176 -10.27 31.88 -4.64
N SER A 177 -9.91 31.81 -5.91
CA SER A 177 -10.79 32.24 -6.99
C SER A 177 -12.05 31.37 -7.11
N LEU A 178 -11.99 30.14 -6.60
CA LEU A 178 -13.11 29.20 -6.54
C LEU A 178 -13.91 29.30 -5.23
N GLY A 179 -13.49 30.14 -4.25
CA GLY A 179 -14.21 30.38 -3.00
C GLY A 179 -13.52 29.91 -1.73
N CYS A 180 -12.37 29.22 -1.80
CA CYS A 180 -11.63 28.82 -0.62
C CYS A 180 -11.13 30.02 0.18
N ARG A 181 -11.33 30.01 1.50
CA ARG A 181 -10.85 31.03 2.45
C ARG A 181 -9.54 30.57 3.07
N ILE A 182 -8.44 31.12 2.63
CA ILE A 182 -7.09 30.79 3.16
C ILE A 182 -6.71 31.81 4.22
N GLN A 183 -6.53 31.38 5.46
CA GLN A 183 -6.18 32.17 6.62
C GLN A 183 -4.76 31.82 7.07
N ARG A 184 -3.86 32.80 7.07
CA ARG A 184 -2.47 32.68 7.54
C ARG A 184 -2.33 33.28 8.95
N GLY A 185 -1.30 32.89 9.69
CA GLY A 185 -1.12 33.26 11.07
C GLY A 185 -2.20 32.66 12.00
N GLN A 186 -2.77 31.53 11.62
CA GLN A 186 -3.87 30.85 12.31
C GLN A 186 -3.42 29.47 12.79
N ARG A 187 -2.82 29.41 13.98
CA ARG A 187 -2.48 28.13 14.60
C ARG A 187 -3.72 27.47 15.16
N VAL A 188 -3.94 26.21 14.82
CA VAL A 188 -4.94 25.36 15.49
C VAL A 188 -4.43 24.99 16.87
N THR A 189 -5.25 25.22 17.89
CA THR A 189 -4.90 25.03 19.30
C THR A 189 -5.79 24.03 20.01
N GLY A 190 -6.88 23.59 19.40
CA GLY A 190 -7.78 22.58 19.93
C GLY A 190 -8.70 22.02 18.88
N LEU A 191 -9.07 20.75 19.06
CA LEU A 191 -10.00 20.00 18.22
C LEU A 191 -10.97 19.25 19.14
N GLU A 192 -12.26 19.40 18.90
CA GLU A 192 -13.30 18.71 19.65
C GLU A 192 -14.37 18.17 18.69
N GLN A 193 -14.66 16.87 18.75
CA GLN A 193 -15.75 16.28 17.99
C GLN A 193 -17.05 16.35 18.78
N LYS A 194 -18.07 16.95 18.18
CA LYS A 194 -19.41 17.05 18.75
C LYS A 194 -20.19 15.73 18.65
N PRO A 195 -21.26 15.54 19.44
CA PRO A 195 -22.10 14.34 19.36
C PRO A 195 -22.76 14.10 17.99
N ASN A 196 -22.96 15.16 17.20
CA ASN A 196 -23.47 15.08 15.81
C ASN A 196 -22.37 14.82 14.78
N HIS A 197 -21.12 14.52 15.23
CA HIS A 197 -19.92 14.30 14.43
C HIS A 197 -19.37 15.53 13.68
N GLU A 198 -19.90 16.72 13.91
CA GLU A 198 -19.26 17.96 13.51
C GLU A 198 -18.06 18.26 14.42
N TRP A 199 -17.21 19.14 13.96
CA TRP A 199 -15.97 19.51 14.64
C TRP A 199 -15.99 20.96 15.09
N LEU A 200 -15.41 21.19 16.26
CA LEU A 200 -15.08 22.52 16.76
C LEU A 200 -13.55 22.68 16.68
N VAL A 201 -13.08 23.56 15.79
CA VAL A 201 -11.68 23.82 15.57
C VAL A 201 -11.33 25.15 16.25
N SER A 202 -10.58 25.09 17.35
CA SER A 202 -10.07 26.27 18.04
C SER A 202 -8.76 26.73 17.41
N THR A 203 -8.63 28.02 17.18
CA THR A 203 -7.43 28.65 16.61
C THR A 203 -6.91 29.74 17.51
N SER A 204 -5.72 30.28 17.20
CA SER A 204 -5.16 31.45 17.90
C SER A 204 -6.00 32.73 17.78
N GLN A 205 -7.00 32.79 16.89
CA GLN A 205 -7.81 33.98 16.62
C GLN A 205 -9.33 33.72 16.72
N GLY A 206 -9.76 32.54 17.11
CA GLY A 206 -11.19 32.22 17.28
C GLY A 206 -11.49 30.76 17.02
N THR A 207 -12.76 30.45 16.89
CA THR A 207 -13.24 29.07 16.76
C THR A 207 -14.09 28.90 15.48
N ILE A 208 -13.88 27.80 14.79
CA ILE A 208 -14.60 27.44 13.56
C ILE A 208 -15.35 26.12 13.78
N GLU A 209 -16.63 26.11 13.51
CA GLU A 209 -17.41 24.86 13.39
C GLU A 209 -17.35 24.33 11.97
N CYS A 210 -17.11 23.01 11.81
CA CYS A 210 -17.10 22.40 10.50
C CYS A 210 -17.59 20.96 10.50
N GLU A 211 -17.97 20.48 9.32
CA GLU A 211 -18.39 19.08 9.14
C GLU A 211 -17.17 18.16 9.09
N ILE A 212 -16.11 18.60 8.43
CA ILE A 212 -14.93 17.78 8.13
C ILE A 212 -13.65 18.52 8.49
N VAL A 213 -12.69 17.79 9.08
CA VAL A 213 -11.32 18.23 9.32
C VAL A 213 -10.36 17.42 8.46
N LEU A 214 -9.46 18.11 7.75
CA LEU A 214 -8.36 17.50 7.01
C LEU A 214 -7.01 17.93 7.63
N ASN A 215 -6.29 16.99 8.24
CA ASN A 215 -4.94 17.20 8.73
C ASN A 215 -3.93 17.09 7.57
N ALA A 216 -3.43 18.24 7.12
CA ALA A 216 -2.40 18.39 6.09
C ALA A 216 -1.17 19.14 6.62
N ALA A 217 -0.88 19.04 7.93
CA ALA A 217 0.11 19.84 8.64
C ALA A 217 1.58 19.38 8.44
N GLY A 218 1.85 18.52 7.46
CA GLY A 218 3.21 18.08 7.11
C GLY A 218 3.93 17.44 8.29
N TYR A 219 5.15 17.89 8.61
CA TYR A 219 5.93 17.36 9.74
C TYR A 219 5.29 17.67 11.11
N ARG A 220 4.34 18.59 11.18
CA ARG A 220 3.59 18.90 12.41
C ARG A 220 2.26 18.15 12.53
N ALA A 221 2.01 17.19 11.62
CA ALA A 221 0.75 16.44 11.64
C ALA A 221 0.54 15.65 12.94
N GLY A 222 1.62 15.21 13.59
CA GLY A 222 1.59 14.59 14.91
C GLY A 222 1.12 15.55 16.01
N GLU A 223 1.52 16.83 15.96
CA GLU A 223 1.03 17.85 16.93
C GLU A 223 -0.48 18.06 16.81
N VAL A 224 -1.03 18.00 15.60
CA VAL A 224 -2.48 18.07 15.37
C VAL A 224 -3.20 16.87 15.98
N MET A 225 -2.64 15.66 15.85
CA MET A 225 -3.22 14.46 16.48
C MET A 225 -3.11 14.50 18.01
N ALA A 226 -2.02 15.07 18.55
CA ALA A 226 -1.85 15.24 19.99
C ALA A 226 -2.94 16.13 20.64
N LEU A 227 -3.55 17.08 19.89
CA LEU A 227 -4.72 17.83 20.36
C LEU A 227 -5.94 16.94 20.65
N LEU A 228 -5.97 15.75 20.09
CA LEU A 228 -7.00 14.73 20.30
C LEU A 228 -6.56 13.62 21.26
N GLY A 229 -5.36 13.75 21.88
CA GLY A 229 -4.77 12.71 22.72
C GLY A 229 -4.41 11.43 21.96
N ARG A 230 -4.04 11.56 20.67
CA ARG A 230 -3.67 10.45 19.79
C ARG A 230 -2.29 10.64 19.21
N ASP A 231 -1.63 9.53 18.94
CA ASP A 231 -0.33 9.50 18.26
C ASP A 231 -0.51 9.32 16.75
N LEU A 232 0.41 9.91 16.00
CA LEU A 232 0.60 9.65 14.58
C LEU A 232 2.01 9.11 14.38
N PRO A 233 2.22 7.95 13.73
CA PRO A 233 3.53 7.38 13.48
C PRO A 233 4.32 8.22 12.46
N ILE A 234 4.96 9.29 12.94
CA ILE A 234 5.72 10.24 12.12
C ILE A 234 7.00 10.67 12.83
N VAL A 235 8.07 10.81 12.08
CA VAL A 235 9.33 11.39 12.53
C VAL A 235 9.88 12.30 11.44
N SER A 236 10.60 13.35 11.81
CA SER A 236 11.34 14.18 10.87
C SER A 236 12.77 13.71 10.77
N LEU A 237 13.28 13.54 9.56
CA LEU A 237 14.69 13.26 9.30
C LEU A 237 15.37 14.52 8.74
N SER A 238 16.66 14.68 9.03
CA SER A 238 17.49 15.71 8.40
C SER A 238 17.82 15.25 6.98
N HIS A 239 17.37 16.02 6.00
CA HIS A 239 17.67 15.77 4.59
C HIS A 239 18.34 17.00 3.99
N GLN A 240 19.43 16.81 3.25
CA GLN A 240 20.17 17.92 2.68
C GLN A 240 20.46 17.70 1.20
N TYR A 241 20.60 18.82 0.52
CA TYR A 241 21.16 18.93 -0.80
C TYR A 241 21.97 20.23 -0.90
N PHE A 242 22.81 20.33 -1.90
CA PHE A 242 23.53 21.56 -2.16
C PHE A 242 23.41 22.00 -3.61
N VAL A 243 23.69 23.30 -3.82
CA VAL A 243 23.73 23.95 -5.13
C VAL A 243 25.17 24.29 -5.42
N THR A 244 25.65 23.95 -6.62
CA THR A 244 26.98 24.33 -7.07
C THR A 244 27.02 25.76 -7.59
N ASP A 245 28.20 26.30 -7.82
CA ASP A 245 28.42 27.46 -8.65
C ASP A 245 28.23 27.14 -10.15
N GLU A 246 28.49 28.12 -11.00
CA GLU A 246 28.32 28.00 -12.44
C GLU A 246 29.36 27.05 -13.03
N ILE A 247 28.87 26.12 -13.87
CA ILE A 247 29.66 25.14 -14.61
C ILE A 247 29.63 25.52 -16.10
N PRO A 248 30.79 25.87 -16.71
CA PRO A 248 30.84 26.33 -18.10
C PRO A 248 30.15 25.39 -19.10
N GLU A 249 30.32 24.09 -18.94
CA GLU A 249 29.73 23.08 -19.80
C GLU A 249 28.19 23.07 -19.78
N LEU A 250 27.60 23.54 -18.68
CA LEU A 250 26.14 23.71 -18.58
C LEU A 250 25.70 25.05 -19.19
N ALA A 251 26.46 26.12 -18.97
CA ALA A 251 26.18 27.45 -19.49
C ALA A 251 26.19 27.50 -21.03
N GLU A 252 27.01 26.68 -21.65
CA GLU A 252 27.15 26.60 -23.13
C GLU A 252 26.02 25.77 -23.79
N ARG A 253 25.19 25.07 -23.03
CA ARG A 253 24.12 24.19 -23.56
C ARG A 253 22.90 24.96 -24.00
N ALA A 254 22.37 24.64 -25.15
CA ALA A 254 21.13 25.22 -25.65
C ALA A 254 19.86 24.65 -24.93
N THR A 255 19.98 23.45 -24.37
CA THR A 255 18.88 22.77 -23.64
C THR A 255 19.42 22.18 -22.35
N PRO A 256 18.63 22.24 -21.25
CA PRO A 256 19.00 21.60 -20.00
C PRO A 256 19.22 20.09 -20.16
N LEU A 257 20.09 19.55 -19.32
CA LEU A 257 20.24 18.10 -19.18
C LEU A 257 19.04 17.50 -18.46
N PRO A 258 18.71 16.22 -18.73
CA PRO A 258 17.77 15.48 -17.90
C PRO A 258 18.24 15.40 -16.44
N LEU A 259 17.30 15.14 -15.51
CA LEU A 259 17.71 14.70 -14.18
C LEU A 259 18.51 13.40 -14.30
N LEU A 260 19.60 13.30 -13.53
CA LEU A 260 20.33 12.05 -13.37
C LEU A 260 20.08 11.53 -11.96
N ARG A 261 19.74 10.26 -11.85
CA ARG A 261 19.69 9.54 -10.58
C ARG A 261 20.64 8.36 -10.64
N ASP A 262 21.49 8.27 -9.63
CA ASP A 262 22.36 7.11 -9.43
C ASP A 262 21.93 6.39 -8.15
N PRO A 263 20.94 5.49 -8.24
CA PRO A 263 20.38 4.84 -7.06
C PRO A 263 21.40 3.92 -6.37
N ASP A 264 22.33 3.32 -7.09
CA ASP A 264 23.32 2.44 -6.51
C ASP A 264 24.43 3.21 -5.75
N ALA A 265 24.59 4.51 -6.05
CA ALA A 265 25.41 5.47 -5.29
C ALA A 265 24.60 6.42 -4.41
N SER A 266 23.28 6.28 -4.41
CA SER A 266 22.31 6.96 -3.53
C SER A 266 22.29 8.49 -3.65
N TYR A 267 22.26 9.02 -4.88
CA TYR A 267 22.09 10.46 -5.11
C TYR A 267 21.31 10.77 -6.40
N TYR A 268 20.89 12.03 -6.51
CA TYR A 268 20.37 12.62 -7.75
C TYR A 268 21.11 13.92 -8.09
N LEU A 269 21.19 14.21 -9.39
CA LEU A 269 21.65 15.48 -9.94
C LEU A 269 20.54 16.11 -10.76
N ARG A 270 20.31 17.40 -10.53
CA ARG A 270 19.40 18.22 -11.32
C ARG A 270 20.11 19.49 -11.74
N GLN A 271 20.04 19.83 -13.02
CA GLN A 271 20.54 21.12 -13.47
C GLN A 271 19.70 22.26 -12.86
N GLU A 272 20.37 23.20 -12.20
CA GLU A 272 19.78 24.43 -11.65
C GLU A 272 20.47 25.61 -12.29
N ARG A 273 19.79 26.26 -13.25
CA ARG A 273 20.41 27.28 -14.10
C ARG A 273 21.68 26.74 -14.79
N ASN A 274 22.87 27.33 -14.48
CA ASN A 274 24.16 26.93 -15.01
C ASN A 274 24.99 26.05 -14.05
N GLY A 275 24.40 25.58 -12.96
CA GLY A 275 25.03 24.69 -11.98
C GLY A 275 24.17 23.43 -11.76
N TYR A 276 24.49 22.68 -10.70
CA TYR A 276 23.74 21.51 -10.29
C TYR A 276 23.18 21.65 -8.87
N ILE A 277 22.03 21.04 -8.65
CA ILE A 277 21.62 20.55 -7.34
C ILE A 277 22.07 19.10 -7.24
N LEU A 278 22.81 18.77 -6.18
CA LEU A 278 23.11 17.40 -5.78
C LEU A 278 22.40 17.11 -4.46
N GLY A 279 21.53 16.08 -4.46
CA GLY A 279 20.79 15.63 -3.27
C GLY A 279 20.93 14.13 -3.08
N PRO A 280 21.64 13.70 -2.02
CA PRO A 280 21.77 12.30 -1.68
C PRO A 280 20.68 11.85 -0.69
N TYR A 281 20.49 10.53 -0.65
CA TYR A 281 19.88 9.83 0.47
C TYR A 281 20.99 9.03 1.16
N GLU A 282 21.73 9.73 2.02
CA GLU A 282 22.91 9.19 2.66
C GLU A 282 22.57 8.09 3.67
N TRP A 283 23.50 7.15 3.87
CA TRP A 283 23.28 5.99 4.74
C TRP A 283 23.40 6.26 6.24
N GLN A 284 23.55 7.52 6.65
CA GLN A 284 23.62 7.99 8.03
C GLN A 284 22.41 8.86 8.38
N ALA A 285 21.20 8.33 8.10
CA ALA A 285 19.96 9.04 8.37
C ALA A 285 19.89 9.56 9.82
N THR A 286 19.57 10.85 9.98
CA THR A 286 19.55 11.51 11.28
C THR A 286 18.13 11.90 11.64
N PRO A 287 17.49 11.20 12.61
CA PRO A 287 16.18 11.61 13.14
C PRO A 287 16.33 12.88 13.99
N MET A 288 15.37 13.76 13.83
CA MET A 288 15.36 15.08 14.46
C MET A 288 14.09 15.25 15.30
N TRP A 289 14.19 16.16 16.29
CA TRP A 289 13.06 16.55 17.14
C TRP A 289 12.41 15.38 17.89
N LEU A 290 13.25 14.50 18.42
CA LEU A 290 12.77 13.34 19.18
C LEU A 290 12.00 13.76 20.45
N ASP A 291 12.29 14.93 21.01
CA ASP A 291 11.63 15.52 22.18
C ASP A 291 10.58 16.59 21.82
N GLY A 292 10.23 16.76 20.54
CA GLY A 292 9.25 17.71 20.05
C GLY A 292 9.83 18.79 19.13
N ILE A 293 8.95 19.36 18.31
CA ILE A 293 9.32 20.37 17.30
C ILE A 293 9.29 21.77 17.95
N PRO A 294 10.37 22.57 17.83
CA PRO A 294 10.36 23.95 18.34
C PRO A 294 9.24 24.79 17.72
N ASP A 295 8.54 25.54 18.55
CA ASP A 295 7.37 26.31 18.11
C ASP A 295 7.71 27.36 17.05
N GLU A 296 8.89 27.97 17.16
CA GLU A 296 9.39 29.00 16.25
C GLU A 296 9.95 28.46 14.93
N PHE A 297 10.05 27.14 14.76
CA PHE A 297 10.64 26.57 13.56
C PHE A 297 9.69 26.67 12.36
N ALA A 298 9.86 27.71 11.57
CA ALA A 298 9.16 27.97 10.32
C ALA A 298 10.10 28.76 9.38
N ASN A 299 10.14 28.43 8.10
CA ASN A 299 11.09 29.00 7.13
C ASN A 299 12.55 28.96 7.60
N MET A 300 12.91 27.92 8.32
CA MET A 300 14.24 27.71 8.90
C MET A 300 14.87 26.44 8.33
N LEU A 301 16.20 26.43 8.35
CA LEU A 301 17.04 25.29 8.00
C LEU A 301 17.96 24.98 9.16
N TRP A 302 18.41 23.74 9.24
CA TRP A 302 19.50 23.34 10.12
C TRP A 302 20.86 23.73 9.53
N PRO A 303 21.93 23.76 10.33
CA PRO A 303 23.29 23.92 9.83
C PRO A 303 23.64 22.84 8.80
N ALA A 304 24.51 23.21 7.86
CA ALA A 304 25.03 22.26 6.87
C ALA A 304 25.90 21.20 7.56
N ASP A 305 25.79 19.96 7.06
CA ASP A 305 26.58 18.81 7.50
C ASP A 305 27.09 18.04 6.27
N LEU A 306 28.08 18.61 5.60
CA LEU A 306 28.62 18.05 4.36
C LEU A 306 29.43 16.76 4.57
N ASP A 307 29.95 16.54 5.78
CA ASP A 307 30.71 15.33 6.10
C ASP A 307 29.86 14.06 5.89
N ARG A 308 28.57 14.14 6.18
CA ARG A 308 27.63 13.02 5.88
C ARG A 308 27.47 12.72 4.39
N LEU A 309 27.78 13.69 3.52
CA LEU A 309 27.57 13.62 2.08
C LEU A 309 28.87 13.31 1.32
N GLU A 310 30.01 13.19 2.02
CA GLU A 310 31.34 13.08 1.39
C GLU A 310 31.37 11.99 0.32
N LYS A 311 30.88 10.79 0.65
CA LYS A 311 30.89 9.67 -0.30
C LYS A 311 30.07 9.98 -1.56
N GLN A 312 28.86 10.49 -1.43
CA GLN A 312 27.98 10.79 -2.56
C GLN A 312 28.54 11.95 -3.41
N ILE A 313 29.22 12.91 -2.79
CA ILE A 313 29.93 13.99 -3.49
C ILE A 313 31.05 13.42 -4.37
N LEU A 314 31.88 12.52 -3.81
CA LEU A 314 32.94 11.85 -4.53
C LEU A 314 32.40 10.97 -5.68
N ASP A 315 31.42 10.14 -5.38
CA ASP A 315 30.80 9.24 -6.38
C ASP A 315 30.17 10.05 -7.54
N ALA A 316 29.52 11.17 -7.23
CA ALA A 316 28.93 12.05 -8.23
C ALA A 316 30.00 12.75 -9.09
N GLY A 317 31.12 13.18 -8.47
CA GLY A 317 32.27 13.77 -9.19
C GLY A 317 32.98 12.74 -10.10
N GLU A 318 33.04 11.48 -9.69
CA GLU A 318 33.53 10.41 -10.56
C GLU A 318 32.59 10.14 -11.73
N ARG A 319 31.29 10.16 -11.50
CA ARG A 319 30.24 9.91 -12.50
C ARG A 319 30.11 11.07 -13.49
N VAL A 320 30.14 12.31 -13.00
CA VAL A 320 29.99 13.55 -13.77
C VAL A 320 31.21 14.46 -13.50
N PRO A 321 32.34 14.30 -14.19
CA PRO A 321 33.61 14.92 -13.84
C PRO A 321 33.64 16.45 -13.72
N VAL A 322 32.75 17.15 -14.43
CA VAL A 322 32.61 18.61 -14.31
C VAL A 322 32.19 19.08 -12.93
N LEU A 323 31.68 18.20 -12.07
CA LEU A 323 31.37 18.49 -10.68
C LEU A 323 32.60 18.56 -9.78
N ALA A 324 33.69 17.89 -10.14
CA ALA A 324 34.87 17.80 -9.27
C ALA A 324 35.57 19.16 -9.03
N ASP A 325 35.40 20.08 -9.96
CA ASP A 325 35.98 21.43 -9.89
C ASP A 325 34.93 22.51 -9.45
N ALA A 326 33.68 22.11 -9.28
CA ALA A 326 32.61 23.05 -8.94
C ALA A 326 32.58 23.37 -7.43
N GLY A 327 32.48 24.64 -7.09
CA GLY A 327 32.30 25.11 -5.72
C GLY A 327 30.85 24.90 -5.25
N ILE A 328 30.64 24.89 -3.93
CA ILE A 328 29.31 24.82 -3.32
C ILE A 328 28.87 26.24 -2.92
N THR A 329 27.78 26.74 -3.50
CA THR A 329 27.26 28.09 -3.22
C THR A 329 26.25 28.10 -2.09
N ARG A 330 25.50 27.02 -1.93
CA ARG A 330 24.42 26.92 -0.92
C ARG A 330 24.16 25.47 -0.52
N VAL A 331 23.98 25.27 0.79
CA VAL A 331 23.50 23.99 1.34
C VAL A 331 22.11 24.19 1.92
N ILE A 332 21.23 23.29 1.60
CA ILE A 332 19.86 23.23 2.14
C ILE A 332 19.79 21.99 3.02
N ASN A 333 19.60 22.16 4.32
CA ASN A 333 19.41 21.09 5.28
C ASN A 333 18.11 21.32 6.04
N GLY A 334 17.07 20.55 5.74
CA GLY A 334 15.73 20.78 6.27
C GLY A 334 14.99 19.50 6.63
N PRO A 335 13.83 19.66 7.32
CA PRO A 335 13.02 18.54 7.75
C PRO A 335 12.30 17.87 6.59
N ILE A 336 12.45 16.55 6.52
CA ILE A 336 11.65 15.67 5.67
C ILE A 336 10.85 14.72 6.56
N PRO A 337 9.50 14.72 6.51
CA PRO A 337 8.71 13.84 7.36
C PRO A 337 8.65 12.43 6.78
N TYR A 338 8.82 11.44 7.65
CA TYR A 338 8.73 10.02 7.33
C TYR A 338 7.71 9.29 8.19
N SER A 339 6.94 8.43 7.57
CA SER A 339 6.19 7.31 8.17
C SER A 339 7.10 6.08 8.30
N PRO A 340 6.67 5.01 8.97
CA PRO A 340 7.49 3.79 9.08
C PRO A 340 7.84 3.11 7.74
N ASP A 341 7.09 3.37 6.67
CA ASP A 341 7.35 2.82 5.33
C ASP A 341 7.74 3.89 4.29
N GLY A 342 7.90 5.15 4.72
CA GLY A 342 8.26 6.27 3.85
C GLY A 342 7.11 6.81 2.97
N TYR A 343 5.96 6.15 2.94
CA TYR A 343 4.79 6.61 2.18
C TYR A 343 3.90 7.55 2.99
N PRO A 344 3.20 8.51 2.33
CA PRO A 344 2.35 9.47 3.03
C PRO A 344 1.13 8.82 3.69
N TYR A 345 0.43 9.62 4.50
CA TYR A 345 -0.86 9.27 5.07
C TYR A 345 -1.99 9.95 4.32
N LEU A 346 -2.88 9.16 3.72
CA LEU A 346 -4.14 9.59 3.14
C LEU A 346 -5.30 8.82 3.79
N GLY A 347 -6.48 9.45 3.80
CA GLY A 347 -7.71 8.78 4.22
C GLY A 347 -8.14 9.08 5.65
N PRO A 348 -9.19 8.38 6.14
CA PRO A 348 -9.79 8.65 7.43
C PRO A 348 -8.92 8.20 8.60
N GLU A 349 -9.06 8.88 9.74
CA GLU A 349 -8.53 8.41 11.02
C GLU A 349 -9.52 7.45 11.68
N ARG A 350 -9.04 6.28 12.10
CA ARG A 350 -9.85 5.25 12.76
C ARG A 350 -10.52 5.79 14.05
N GLY A 351 -11.84 5.62 14.13
CA GLY A 351 -12.62 6.03 15.31
C GLY A 351 -12.89 7.53 15.42
N LEU A 352 -12.55 8.34 14.40
CA LEU A 352 -12.90 9.75 14.29
C LEU A 352 -13.69 9.99 13.01
N ARG A 353 -15.01 10.16 13.13
CA ARG A 353 -15.83 10.45 11.94
C ARG A 353 -15.47 11.80 11.34
N ASN A 354 -15.38 11.86 10.02
CA ASN A 354 -15.11 13.09 9.27
C ASN A 354 -13.76 13.76 9.61
N PHE A 355 -12.79 12.96 10.06
CA PHE A 355 -11.40 13.41 10.22
C PHE A 355 -10.52 12.64 9.23
N PHE A 356 -9.76 13.39 8.42
CA PHE A 356 -8.96 12.84 7.34
C PHE A 356 -7.50 13.30 7.42
N HIS A 357 -6.62 12.54 6.80
CA HIS A 357 -5.19 12.82 6.65
C HIS A 357 -4.81 13.06 5.19
N CYS A 358 -3.91 14.01 4.95
CA CYS A 358 -3.17 14.22 3.72
C CYS A 358 -1.80 14.83 4.08
N ASN A 359 -0.90 14.03 4.65
CA ASN A 359 0.34 14.52 5.25
C ASN A 359 1.48 13.49 5.19
N THR A 360 2.65 13.83 5.79
CA THR A 360 3.81 12.95 5.93
C THR A 360 4.43 12.57 4.57
N PHE A 361 4.59 13.54 3.69
CA PHE A 361 5.17 13.33 2.36
C PHE A 361 6.69 13.48 2.40
N SER A 362 7.43 12.42 2.09
CA SER A 362 8.85 12.48 1.76
C SER A 362 9.08 13.10 0.37
N PHE A 363 8.19 12.85 -0.59
CA PHE A 363 8.21 13.41 -1.96
C PHE A 363 7.01 14.33 -2.21
N GLY A 364 6.83 15.35 -1.34
CA GLY A 364 5.63 16.18 -1.32
C GLY A 364 5.29 16.87 -2.63
N ILE A 365 6.29 17.36 -3.37
CA ILE A 365 6.07 18.04 -4.65
C ILE A 365 5.59 17.07 -5.72
N ALA A 366 6.14 15.87 -5.76
CA ALA A 366 5.71 14.85 -6.72
C ALA A 366 4.35 14.22 -6.38
N GLN A 367 4.04 14.04 -5.10
CA GLN A 367 2.88 13.26 -4.65
C GLN A 367 1.71 14.14 -4.18
N GLY A 368 2.00 15.30 -3.60
CA GLY A 368 1.01 16.14 -2.92
C GLY A 368 -0.19 16.55 -3.79
N PRO A 369 -0.01 17.00 -5.03
CA PRO A 369 -1.15 17.32 -5.90
C PRO A 369 -2.05 16.14 -6.22
N GLY A 370 -1.49 14.98 -6.54
CA GLY A 370 -2.27 13.76 -6.76
C GLY A 370 -2.97 13.29 -5.50
N ALA A 371 -2.29 13.40 -4.35
CA ALA A 371 -2.87 13.10 -3.05
C ALA A 371 -4.01 14.07 -2.69
N GLY A 372 -3.84 15.36 -3.00
CA GLY A 372 -4.88 16.37 -2.81
C GLY A 372 -6.13 16.09 -3.64
N MET A 373 -5.97 15.61 -4.87
CA MET A 373 -7.08 15.14 -5.70
C MET A 373 -7.75 13.91 -5.08
N ALA A 374 -6.95 12.89 -4.74
CA ALA A 374 -7.47 11.62 -4.23
C ALA A 374 -8.23 11.79 -2.90
N ILE A 375 -7.73 12.66 -2.00
CA ILE A 375 -8.41 12.92 -0.73
C ILE A 375 -9.67 13.76 -0.89
N ALA A 376 -9.68 14.71 -1.83
CA ALA A 376 -10.88 15.48 -2.15
C ALA A 376 -11.99 14.57 -2.69
N ASP A 377 -11.65 13.68 -3.62
CA ASP A 377 -12.58 12.69 -4.14
C ASP A 377 -13.07 11.75 -3.02
N TRP A 378 -12.16 11.27 -2.15
CA TRP A 378 -12.56 10.42 -1.04
C TRP A 378 -13.52 11.11 -0.07
N ILE A 379 -13.26 12.37 0.28
CA ILE A 379 -14.15 13.17 1.15
C ILE A 379 -15.54 13.33 0.51
N ILE A 380 -15.60 13.63 -0.79
CA ILE A 380 -16.86 13.93 -1.50
C ILE A 380 -17.63 12.66 -1.80
N ASP A 381 -16.97 11.64 -2.35
CA ASP A 381 -17.60 10.42 -2.85
C ASP A 381 -17.68 9.31 -1.78
N GLY A 382 -17.03 9.51 -0.62
CA GLY A 382 -16.97 8.54 0.49
C GLY A 382 -16.03 7.36 0.24
N GLN A 383 -15.24 7.40 -0.85
CA GLN A 383 -14.28 6.37 -1.25
C GLN A 383 -13.17 6.99 -2.09
N PRO A 384 -11.94 6.44 -2.09
CA PRO A 384 -10.87 6.94 -2.95
C PRO A 384 -11.14 6.61 -4.42
N PRO A 385 -10.59 7.39 -5.38
CA PRO A 385 -10.85 7.22 -6.82
C PRO A 385 -10.19 5.96 -7.43
N PHE A 386 -9.22 5.39 -6.76
CA PHE A 386 -8.50 4.16 -7.10
C PHE A 386 -7.89 3.55 -5.86
N ASP A 387 -7.34 2.34 -5.94
CA ASP A 387 -6.70 1.72 -4.77
C ASP A 387 -5.49 2.54 -4.32
N ILE A 388 -5.55 2.99 -3.08
CA ILE A 388 -4.48 3.74 -2.40
C ILE A 388 -4.08 3.10 -1.07
N TRP A 389 -4.28 1.78 -0.93
CA TRP A 389 -3.98 1.06 0.31
C TRP A 389 -2.54 1.28 0.80
N SER A 390 -1.57 1.35 -0.11
CA SER A 390 -0.16 1.61 0.25
C SER A 390 0.07 2.95 0.96
N VAL A 391 -0.87 3.89 0.87
CA VAL A 391 -0.81 5.20 1.53
C VAL A 391 -1.98 5.44 2.50
N ASP A 392 -2.89 4.46 2.66
CA ASP A 392 -4.01 4.56 3.60
C ASP A 392 -3.50 4.68 5.04
N ARG A 393 -4.00 5.68 5.79
CA ARG A 393 -3.59 5.91 7.19
C ARG A 393 -3.82 4.67 8.06
N ARG A 394 -4.85 3.88 7.80
CA ARG A 394 -5.26 2.71 8.58
C ARG A 394 -4.34 1.49 8.41
N ARG A 395 -3.31 1.56 7.55
CA ARG A 395 -2.30 0.50 7.42
C ARG A 395 -1.40 0.35 8.63
N PHE A 396 -1.27 1.42 9.45
CA PHE A 396 -0.55 1.41 10.72
C PHE A 396 -1.51 1.52 11.90
N LYS A 397 -1.31 0.66 12.89
CA LYS A 397 -2.09 0.54 14.11
C LYS A 397 -1.23 0.89 15.34
N GLU A 398 -1.68 0.55 16.53
CA GLU A 398 -1.02 0.85 17.81
C GLU A 398 0.40 0.28 17.92
N TYR A 399 0.72 -0.76 17.15
CA TYR A 399 2.08 -1.31 17.14
C TYR A 399 3.13 -0.33 16.62
N ALA A 400 2.73 0.63 15.80
CA ALA A 400 3.63 1.65 15.26
C ALA A 400 3.88 2.74 16.31
N THR A 401 4.54 2.36 17.42
CA THR A 401 5.00 3.29 18.46
C THR A 401 5.98 4.32 17.91
N PHE A 402 6.33 5.33 18.70
CA PHE A 402 7.32 6.30 18.29
C PHE A 402 8.69 5.66 18.02
N GLU A 403 9.14 4.75 18.92
CA GLU A 403 10.41 4.03 18.77
C GLU A 403 10.43 3.15 17.51
N TYR A 404 9.34 2.42 17.26
CA TYR A 404 9.16 1.66 16.03
C TYR A 404 9.25 2.56 14.80
N THR A 405 8.58 3.71 14.86
CA THR A 405 8.52 4.68 13.76
C THR A 405 9.91 5.25 13.46
N VAL A 406 10.66 5.64 14.49
CA VAL A 406 12.04 6.14 14.32
C VAL A 406 12.93 5.08 13.70
N ALA A 407 12.92 3.85 14.24
CA ALA A 407 13.74 2.76 13.73
C ALA A 407 13.44 2.44 12.26
N LYS A 408 12.16 2.32 11.92
CA LYS A 408 11.70 2.05 10.55
C LYS A 408 11.99 3.20 9.58
N ALA A 409 11.72 4.44 9.97
CA ALA A 409 11.97 5.60 9.13
C ALA A 409 13.45 5.77 8.79
N VAL A 410 14.35 5.53 9.75
CA VAL A 410 15.80 5.52 9.53
C VAL A 410 16.18 4.42 8.53
N GLU A 411 15.69 3.19 8.74
CA GLU A 411 15.94 2.06 7.83
C GLU A 411 15.44 2.34 6.41
N VAL A 412 14.24 2.90 6.27
CA VAL A 412 13.64 3.22 4.96
C VAL A 412 14.43 4.33 4.26
N TYR A 413 14.78 5.40 4.96
CA TYR A 413 15.58 6.49 4.40
C TYR A 413 16.94 6.00 3.88
N GLN A 414 17.65 5.19 4.68
CA GLN A 414 18.95 4.61 4.30
C GLN A 414 18.87 3.69 3.08
N ASN A 415 17.70 3.12 2.84
CA ASN A 415 17.42 2.20 1.75
C ASN A 415 16.49 2.79 0.67
N GLU A 416 16.35 4.13 0.62
CA GLU A 416 15.43 4.80 -0.32
C GLU A 416 15.69 4.39 -1.78
N TYR A 417 16.96 4.17 -2.11
CA TYR A 417 17.38 3.75 -3.44
C TYR A 417 17.80 2.29 -3.54
N ALA A 418 17.62 1.48 -2.50
CA ALA A 418 17.94 0.06 -2.58
C ALA A 418 17.03 -0.66 -3.61
N VAL A 419 17.54 -1.73 -4.21
CA VAL A 419 16.71 -2.60 -5.04
C VAL A 419 15.64 -3.24 -4.19
N GLY A 420 14.38 -3.12 -4.59
CA GLY A 420 13.25 -3.75 -3.90
C GLY A 420 13.07 -5.20 -4.32
N PHE A 421 13.74 -6.13 -3.64
CA PHE A 421 13.57 -7.54 -3.93
C PHE A 421 12.25 -8.09 -3.39
N PRO A 422 11.60 -9.01 -4.11
CA PRO A 422 10.48 -9.74 -3.55
C PRO A 422 10.92 -10.57 -2.33
N PHE A 423 10.05 -10.68 -1.34
CA PHE A 423 10.31 -11.45 -0.09
C PHE A 423 11.41 -10.86 0.80
N GLU A 424 11.88 -9.65 0.54
CA GLU A 424 12.79 -8.94 1.45
C GLU A 424 12.06 -8.52 2.72
N GLU A 425 12.61 -8.88 3.87
CA GLU A 425 12.10 -8.48 5.19
C GLU A 425 13.19 -7.72 5.96
N ARG A 426 12.94 -6.43 6.20
CA ARG A 426 13.90 -5.56 6.88
C ARG A 426 13.71 -5.60 8.40
N PRO A 427 14.79 -5.65 9.21
CA PRO A 427 14.72 -6.00 10.63
C PRO A 427 14.35 -4.88 11.57
N ALA A 428 14.49 -3.59 11.20
CA ALA A 428 14.27 -2.49 12.13
C ALA A 428 12.87 -2.51 12.75
N GLY A 429 12.77 -2.26 14.05
CA GLY A 429 11.51 -2.21 14.78
C GLY A 429 10.79 -3.56 14.96
N ARG A 430 11.39 -4.67 14.54
CA ARG A 430 10.82 -6.01 14.67
C ARG A 430 11.39 -6.78 15.88
N PRO A 431 10.61 -7.69 16.52
CA PRO A 431 9.18 -7.95 16.28
C PRO A 431 8.28 -6.87 16.88
N ALA A 432 7.11 -6.57 16.28
CA ALA A 432 6.12 -5.67 16.85
C ALA A 432 4.97 -6.44 17.52
N TYR A 433 4.27 -7.29 16.78
CA TYR A 433 3.30 -8.24 17.32
C TYR A 433 3.75 -9.68 17.04
N THR A 434 3.66 -10.55 18.06
CA THR A 434 3.97 -11.97 17.94
C THR A 434 2.79 -12.83 18.36
N SER A 435 2.67 -14.02 17.77
CA SER A 435 1.77 -15.05 18.28
C SER A 435 2.38 -15.73 19.52
N PRO A 436 1.58 -16.42 20.34
CA PRO A 436 2.12 -17.25 21.42
C PRO A 436 3.09 -18.35 20.95
N LEU A 437 3.08 -18.70 19.66
CA LEU A 437 3.96 -19.71 19.06
C LEU A 437 5.26 -19.17 18.48
N TYR A 438 5.47 -17.86 18.52
CA TYR A 438 6.63 -17.22 17.90
C TYR A 438 7.97 -17.84 18.34
N GLU A 439 8.20 -17.97 19.64
CA GLU A 439 9.42 -18.55 20.19
C GLU A 439 9.56 -20.06 19.85
N THR A 440 8.46 -20.81 19.90
CA THR A 440 8.42 -22.22 19.55
C THR A 440 8.82 -22.45 18.10
N LEU A 441 8.26 -21.66 17.19
CA LEU A 441 8.55 -21.78 15.77
C LEU A 441 9.94 -21.23 15.42
N SER A 442 10.36 -20.15 16.09
CA SER A 442 11.73 -19.62 15.98
C SER A 442 12.77 -20.67 16.33
N ALA A 443 12.58 -21.39 17.45
CA ALA A 443 13.44 -22.47 17.87
C ALA A 443 13.49 -23.66 16.88
N LYS A 444 12.47 -23.81 16.02
CA LYS A 444 12.39 -24.81 14.96
C LYS A 444 12.97 -24.33 13.61
N GLY A 445 13.54 -23.14 13.56
CA GLY A 445 14.13 -22.58 12.33
C GLY A 445 13.14 -21.82 11.45
N ALA A 446 12.04 -21.28 12.02
CA ALA A 446 11.12 -20.43 11.26
C ALA A 446 11.77 -19.10 10.87
N ALA A 447 11.65 -18.73 9.61
CA ALA A 447 11.84 -17.37 9.14
C ALA A 447 10.50 -16.64 9.21
N PHE A 448 10.54 -15.36 9.58
CA PHE A 448 9.33 -14.56 9.75
C PHE A 448 9.28 -13.38 8.80
N GLY A 449 8.07 -13.04 8.34
CA GLY A 449 7.75 -11.84 7.61
C GLY A 449 6.66 -11.04 8.31
N ALA A 450 6.79 -9.70 8.33
CA ALA A 450 5.86 -8.83 9.02
C ALA A 450 4.69 -8.39 8.12
N ARG A 451 3.46 -8.48 8.63
CA ARG A 451 2.26 -7.90 7.97
C ARG A 451 1.32 -7.29 9.01
N GLY A 452 1.03 -5.98 8.84
CA GLY A 452 0.17 -5.26 9.80
C GLY A 452 0.70 -5.31 11.24
N GLY A 453 2.02 -5.35 11.41
CA GLY A 453 2.72 -5.50 12.68
C GLY A 453 2.92 -6.93 13.17
N TRP A 454 2.22 -7.91 12.62
CA TRP A 454 2.31 -9.30 13.03
C TRP A 454 3.46 -10.05 12.36
N GLU A 455 4.29 -10.73 13.16
CA GLU A 455 5.27 -11.71 12.70
C GLU A 455 4.56 -12.98 12.26
N ARG A 456 4.73 -13.40 11.01
CA ARG A 456 4.15 -14.62 10.45
C ARG A 456 5.24 -15.54 9.94
N PRO A 457 5.23 -16.85 10.22
CA PRO A 457 6.21 -17.76 9.66
C PRO A 457 6.05 -17.79 8.14
N VAL A 458 7.12 -17.48 7.41
CA VAL A 458 7.12 -17.51 5.94
C VAL A 458 7.58 -18.86 5.40
N TYR A 459 8.50 -19.52 6.06
CA TYR A 459 8.89 -20.93 5.90
C TYR A 459 9.59 -21.42 7.18
N ILE A 460 9.74 -22.74 7.37
CA ILE A 460 10.39 -23.32 8.52
C ILE A 460 11.52 -24.27 8.08
N ASP A 461 12.77 -23.82 8.21
CA ASP A 461 13.97 -24.55 7.80
C ASP A 461 14.53 -25.42 8.93
N THR A 462 13.78 -26.44 9.29
CA THR A 462 14.11 -27.37 10.41
C THR A 462 15.48 -28.05 10.25
N ASP A 463 15.88 -28.32 9.02
CA ASP A 463 17.11 -29.07 8.69
C ASP A 463 18.30 -28.16 8.37
N ALA A 464 18.13 -26.83 8.53
CA ALA A 464 19.13 -25.79 8.22
C ALA A 464 19.70 -25.93 6.80
N VAL A 465 18.82 -26.15 5.82
CA VAL A 465 19.17 -26.30 4.39
C VAL A 465 19.63 -24.97 3.82
N ILE A 466 19.06 -23.86 4.31
CA ILE A 466 19.38 -22.53 3.84
C ILE A 466 20.57 -22.00 4.62
N THR A 467 21.69 -21.79 3.94
CA THR A 467 22.92 -21.30 4.57
C THR A 467 23.04 -19.79 4.60
N ASP A 468 22.27 -19.09 3.77
CA ASP A 468 22.20 -17.63 3.73
C ASP A 468 20.76 -17.16 3.56
N HIS A 469 20.14 -16.74 4.64
CA HIS A 469 18.75 -16.26 4.70
C HIS A 469 18.63 -14.79 4.24
N THR A 470 19.75 -14.09 4.00
CA THR A 470 19.74 -12.69 3.54
C THR A 470 19.68 -12.56 2.03
N LEU A 471 19.93 -13.64 1.28
CA LEU A 471 19.89 -13.63 -0.18
C LEU A 471 18.45 -13.54 -0.68
N THR A 472 18.12 -12.38 -1.18
CA THR A 472 16.88 -12.12 -1.92
C THR A 472 17.22 -11.85 -3.38
N GLN A 473 16.44 -12.45 -4.30
CA GLN A 473 16.68 -12.33 -5.74
C GLN A 473 15.34 -12.23 -6.47
N PHE A 474 15.35 -11.64 -7.66
CA PHE A 474 14.17 -11.64 -8.55
C PHE A 474 13.89 -13.02 -9.15
N ARG A 475 14.89 -13.91 -9.24
CA ARG A 475 14.81 -15.13 -10.05
C ARG A 475 14.70 -16.40 -9.23
N THR A 476 15.68 -16.71 -8.41
CA THR A 476 15.68 -17.94 -7.58
C THR A 476 15.96 -17.60 -6.14
N ASN A 477 15.23 -18.24 -5.22
CA ASN A 477 15.39 -18.06 -3.79
C ASN A 477 15.79 -19.37 -3.13
N GLY A 478 16.71 -19.30 -2.16
CA GLY A 478 17.23 -20.47 -1.43
C GLY A 478 16.19 -21.23 -0.60
N TRP A 479 15.07 -20.59 -0.26
CA TRP A 479 13.97 -21.18 0.49
C TRP A 479 13.10 -22.18 -0.32
N ARG A 480 13.19 -22.22 -1.67
CA ARG A 480 12.33 -23.07 -2.51
C ARG A 480 12.33 -24.57 -2.13
N PRO A 481 13.48 -25.22 -1.82
CA PRO A 481 13.47 -26.62 -1.41
C PRO A 481 12.72 -26.86 -0.10
N VAL A 482 12.82 -25.94 0.87
CA VAL A 482 12.11 -26.00 2.14
C VAL A 482 10.61 -25.89 1.92
N VAL A 483 10.16 -24.91 1.13
CA VAL A 483 8.75 -24.72 0.80
C VAL A 483 8.18 -25.89 -0.01
N ALA A 484 8.99 -26.51 -0.87
CA ALA A 484 8.56 -27.70 -1.61
C ALA A 484 8.19 -28.86 -0.66
N ASP A 485 8.98 -29.11 0.41
CA ASP A 485 8.68 -30.15 1.41
C ASP A 485 7.49 -29.76 2.32
N GLU A 486 7.32 -28.47 2.59
CA GLU A 486 6.12 -27.94 3.29
C GLU A 486 4.84 -28.19 2.46
N VAL A 487 4.87 -27.93 1.16
CA VAL A 487 3.76 -28.22 0.23
C VAL A 487 3.50 -29.72 0.16
N ASP A 488 4.56 -30.56 0.08
CA ASP A 488 4.41 -32.02 0.10
C ASP A 488 3.70 -32.49 1.37
N ALA A 489 4.09 -31.95 2.54
CA ALA A 489 3.44 -32.29 3.81
C ALA A 489 1.95 -31.96 3.81
N ALA A 490 1.58 -30.78 3.35
CA ALA A 490 0.19 -30.35 3.27
C ALA A 490 -0.64 -31.16 2.25
N ARG A 491 -0.05 -31.55 1.11
CA ARG A 491 -0.72 -32.30 0.05
C ARG A 491 -0.85 -33.80 0.36
N ASN A 492 0.17 -34.40 0.99
CA ASN A 492 0.28 -35.87 1.08
C ASN A 492 0.24 -36.42 2.51
N ARG A 493 0.36 -35.57 3.53
CA ARG A 493 0.46 -35.94 4.95
C ARG A 493 -0.45 -35.09 5.83
N VAL A 494 0.13 -34.27 6.67
CA VAL A 494 -0.54 -33.28 7.53
C VAL A 494 0.43 -32.16 7.85
N ALA A 495 -0.08 -30.94 7.83
CA ALA A 495 0.69 -29.75 8.16
C ALA A 495 -0.05 -28.87 9.17
N LEU A 496 0.74 -28.13 9.98
CA LEU A 496 0.28 -27.07 10.85
C LEU A 496 0.78 -25.73 10.36
N LEU A 497 -0.06 -24.69 10.48
CA LEU A 497 0.29 -23.31 10.19
C LEU A 497 -0.18 -22.42 11.34
N ASP A 498 0.72 -21.64 11.93
CA ASP A 498 0.38 -20.50 12.76
C ASP A 498 -0.01 -19.33 11.87
N LEU A 499 -1.23 -18.84 12.03
CA LEU A 499 -1.82 -17.80 11.19
C LEU A 499 -2.20 -16.56 12.02
N PRO A 500 -1.20 -15.83 12.58
CA PRO A 500 -1.47 -14.67 13.40
C PRO A 500 -1.99 -13.48 12.62
N GLY A 501 -2.71 -12.60 13.31
CA GLY A 501 -3.12 -11.29 12.81
C GLY A 501 -4.34 -11.28 11.91
N PHE A 502 -4.88 -12.41 11.47
CA PHE A 502 -6.17 -12.42 10.77
C PHE A 502 -7.25 -11.82 11.65
N THR A 503 -8.02 -10.89 11.08
CA THR A 503 -9.02 -10.13 11.84
C THR A 503 -10.18 -11.02 12.25
N LYS A 504 -10.72 -10.77 13.43
CA LYS A 504 -11.81 -11.56 14.00
C LYS A 504 -12.81 -10.62 14.65
N PHE A 505 -14.01 -10.57 14.10
CA PHE A 505 -15.07 -9.71 14.58
C PHE A 505 -16.30 -10.57 14.94
N GLU A 506 -16.95 -10.26 16.05
CA GLU A 506 -18.25 -10.79 16.39
C GLU A 506 -19.30 -9.70 16.16
N ILE A 507 -20.32 -9.99 15.33
CA ILE A 507 -21.44 -9.11 15.02
C ILE A 507 -22.68 -9.72 15.65
N GLN A 508 -23.31 -9.00 16.58
CA GLN A 508 -24.39 -9.53 17.44
C GLN A 508 -25.52 -8.53 17.61
N GLY A 509 -26.70 -9.05 17.90
CA GLY A 509 -27.89 -8.30 18.27
C GLY A 509 -29.05 -8.46 17.31
N PRO A 510 -30.28 -8.09 17.68
CA PRO A 510 -31.50 -8.40 16.92
C PRO A 510 -31.54 -7.80 15.51
N GLY A 511 -30.64 -6.86 15.18
CA GLY A 511 -30.51 -6.29 13.86
C GLY A 511 -29.35 -6.87 13.05
N ALA A 512 -28.50 -7.76 13.61
CA ALA A 512 -27.25 -8.20 13.01
C ALA A 512 -27.41 -8.87 11.64
N THR A 513 -28.40 -9.75 11.48
CA THR A 513 -28.69 -10.43 10.21
C THR A 513 -29.07 -9.43 9.12
N ALA A 514 -30.03 -8.54 9.40
CA ALA A 514 -30.47 -7.55 8.41
C ALA A 514 -29.38 -6.55 8.07
N TYR A 515 -28.59 -6.15 9.06
CA TYR A 515 -27.46 -5.25 8.89
C TYR A 515 -26.37 -5.84 7.98
N LEU A 516 -25.90 -7.04 8.31
CA LEU A 516 -24.85 -7.69 7.54
C LEU A 516 -25.33 -8.05 6.11
N ASP A 517 -26.61 -8.45 5.98
CA ASP A 517 -27.21 -8.73 4.67
C ASP A 517 -27.26 -7.49 3.77
N GLY A 518 -27.54 -6.32 4.32
CA GLY A 518 -27.54 -5.05 3.59
C GLY A 518 -26.13 -4.52 3.26
N LEU A 519 -25.12 -4.89 4.07
CA LEU A 519 -23.75 -4.44 3.88
C LEU A 519 -23.03 -5.18 2.75
N VAL A 520 -23.26 -6.51 2.61
CA VAL A 520 -22.54 -7.35 1.66
C VAL A 520 -23.39 -7.70 0.44
N CYS A 521 -22.74 -7.84 -0.72
CA CYS A 521 -23.42 -8.28 -1.95
C CYS A 521 -23.73 -9.79 -1.98
N SER A 522 -23.13 -10.55 -1.09
CA SER A 522 -23.22 -12.01 -1.06
C SER A 522 -24.40 -12.49 -0.23
N LYS A 523 -24.87 -13.69 -0.52
CA LYS A 523 -25.85 -14.36 0.33
C LYS A 523 -25.21 -14.79 1.65
N LEU A 524 -25.83 -14.46 2.76
CA LEU A 524 -25.34 -14.87 4.08
C LEU A 524 -25.41 -16.39 4.26
N PRO A 525 -24.44 -16.99 4.97
CA PRO A 525 -24.45 -18.42 5.27
C PRO A 525 -25.61 -18.77 6.21
N ARG A 526 -26.09 -20.03 6.12
CA ARG A 526 -27.10 -20.56 7.07
C ARG A 526 -26.46 -20.84 8.42
N LEU A 527 -27.28 -20.98 9.45
CA LEU A 527 -26.86 -21.32 10.80
C LEU A 527 -25.90 -22.53 10.82
N GLY A 528 -24.79 -22.42 11.53
CA GLY A 528 -23.70 -23.39 11.62
C GLY A 528 -22.83 -23.49 10.36
N ARG A 529 -23.03 -22.62 9.38
CA ARG A 529 -22.28 -22.61 8.12
C ARG A 529 -21.42 -21.33 8.02
N LEU A 530 -20.42 -21.40 7.14
CA LEU A 530 -19.57 -20.26 6.78
C LEU A 530 -19.49 -20.09 5.27
N GLY A 531 -19.11 -18.90 4.83
CA GLY A 531 -18.91 -18.58 3.43
C GLY A 531 -18.25 -17.23 3.22
N LEU A 532 -17.67 -17.05 2.03
CA LEU A 532 -17.11 -15.76 1.62
C LEU A 532 -18.23 -14.76 1.35
N VAL A 533 -18.06 -13.55 1.85
CA VAL A 533 -18.94 -12.41 1.61
C VAL A 533 -18.11 -11.20 1.20
N TYR A 534 -18.65 -10.35 0.34
CA TYR A 534 -17.95 -9.18 -0.21
C TYR A 534 -18.71 -7.91 0.11
N ALA A 535 -18.02 -6.97 0.77
CA ALA A 535 -18.46 -5.59 0.87
C ALA A 535 -17.95 -4.82 -0.35
N LEU A 536 -18.77 -3.91 -0.87
CA LEU A 536 -18.47 -3.18 -2.10
C LEU A 536 -18.40 -1.68 -1.85
N THR A 537 -17.72 -0.98 -2.74
CA THR A 537 -17.82 0.47 -2.88
C THR A 537 -19.17 0.85 -3.52
N ARG A 538 -19.53 2.12 -3.47
CA ARG A 538 -20.75 2.63 -4.15
C ARG A 538 -20.70 2.43 -5.66
N THR A 539 -19.49 2.33 -6.23
CA THR A 539 -19.28 2.05 -7.66
C THR A 539 -19.28 0.57 -8.02
N GLY A 540 -19.55 -0.33 -7.05
CA GLY A 540 -19.67 -1.76 -7.26
C GLY A 540 -18.34 -2.53 -7.30
N THR A 541 -17.24 -1.92 -6.88
CA THR A 541 -15.92 -2.57 -6.83
C THR A 541 -15.66 -3.19 -5.46
N VAL A 542 -14.74 -4.16 -5.38
CA VAL A 542 -14.48 -4.92 -4.15
C VAL A 542 -13.78 -4.04 -3.11
N LEU A 543 -14.44 -3.82 -1.99
CA LEU A 543 -13.89 -3.07 -0.84
C LEU A 543 -13.24 -4.01 0.18
N SER A 544 -13.97 -5.05 0.61
CA SER A 544 -13.47 -6.09 1.54
C SER A 544 -13.94 -7.46 1.13
N GLU A 545 -13.08 -8.47 1.34
CA GLU A 545 -13.39 -9.89 1.32
C GLU A 545 -13.36 -10.41 2.75
N LEU A 546 -14.45 -11.03 3.18
CA LEU A 546 -14.62 -11.53 4.54
C LEU A 546 -15.16 -12.96 4.53
N THR A 547 -14.76 -13.77 5.51
CA THR A 547 -15.38 -15.06 5.80
C THR A 547 -16.39 -14.86 6.91
N ALA A 548 -17.69 -14.93 6.59
CA ALA A 548 -18.76 -14.86 7.57
C ALA A 548 -19.18 -16.25 8.01
N THR A 549 -19.30 -16.47 9.32
CA THR A 549 -19.83 -17.69 9.96
C THR A 549 -21.07 -17.34 10.75
N HIS A 550 -22.18 -18.03 10.49
CA HIS A 550 -23.44 -17.84 11.21
C HIS A 550 -23.47 -18.74 12.45
N LEU A 551 -23.23 -18.18 13.63
CA LEU A 551 -23.07 -18.93 14.88
C LEU A 551 -24.37 -19.19 15.62
N GLY A 552 -25.34 -18.28 15.55
CA GLY A 552 -26.58 -18.33 16.29
C GLY A 552 -27.58 -17.30 15.79
N ASP A 553 -28.77 -17.25 16.37
CA ASP A 553 -29.75 -16.24 16.03
C ASP A 553 -29.11 -14.86 16.17
N ASP A 554 -29.07 -14.09 15.07
CA ASP A 554 -28.49 -12.75 15.03
C ASP A 554 -27.04 -12.66 15.58
N HIS A 555 -26.24 -13.71 15.35
CA HIS A 555 -24.86 -13.78 15.77
C HIS A 555 -23.97 -14.32 14.65
N PHE A 556 -23.02 -13.49 14.20
CA PHE A 556 -22.04 -13.81 13.17
C PHE A 556 -20.60 -13.65 13.68
N TYR A 557 -19.74 -14.55 13.26
CA TYR A 557 -18.30 -14.46 13.42
C TYR A 557 -17.66 -14.18 12.06
N VAL A 558 -16.92 -13.08 11.94
CA VAL A 558 -16.40 -12.59 10.67
C VAL A 558 -14.89 -12.53 10.74
N VAL A 559 -14.22 -13.13 9.77
CA VAL A 559 -12.75 -13.16 9.66
C VAL A 559 -12.33 -12.44 8.39
N GLY A 560 -11.32 -11.58 8.49
CA GLY A 560 -10.75 -10.81 7.38
C GLY A 560 -9.23 -10.90 7.32
N ALA A 561 -8.63 -10.19 6.36
CA ALA A 561 -7.19 -10.21 6.12
C ALA A 561 -6.38 -9.57 7.28
N ALA A 562 -5.20 -10.09 7.56
CA ALA A 562 -4.37 -9.70 8.69
C ALA A 562 -3.99 -8.20 8.74
N SER A 563 -3.77 -7.56 7.60
CA SER A 563 -3.44 -6.13 7.54
C SER A 563 -4.66 -5.20 7.53
N ALA A 564 -5.87 -5.75 7.40
CA ALA A 564 -7.10 -5.00 7.15
C ALA A 564 -7.89 -4.61 8.40
N GLU A 565 -7.39 -4.87 9.61
CA GLU A 565 -8.17 -4.75 10.84
C GLU A 565 -8.90 -3.41 10.98
N TRP A 566 -8.20 -2.30 10.89
CA TRP A 566 -8.83 -0.98 11.00
C TRP A 566 -9.70 -0.63 9.79
N HIS A 567 -9.28 -1.07 8.60
CA HIS A 567 -10.06 -0.87 7.38
C HIS A 567 -11.39 -1.63 7.45
N ASP A 568 -11.36 -2.92 7.76
CA ASP A 568 -12.56 -3.76 7.79
C ASP A 568 -13.50 -3.36 8.94
N LEU A 569 -12.93 -2.98 10.09
CA LEU A 569 -13.72 -2.50 11.21
C LEU A 569 -14.45 -1.19 10.87
N ASP A 570 -13.80 -0.24 10.18
CA ASP A 570 -14.47 0.97 9.68
C ASP A 570 -15.57 0.64 8.67
N VAL A 571 -15.35 -0.33 7.77
CA VAL A 571 -16.37 -0.79 6.83
C VAL A 571 -17.56 -1.38 7.58
N LEU A 572 -17.29 -2.21 8.57
CA LEU A 572 -18.33 -2.84 9.40
C LEU A 572 -19.07 -1.85 10.32
N GLU A 573 -18.45 -0.74 10.73
CA GLU A 573 -19.07 0.26 11.60
C GLU A 573 -19.76 1.41 10.85
N ALA A 574 -19.44 1.62 9.57
CA ALA A 574 -19.87 2.80 8.81
C ALA A 574 -21.41 2.97 8.74
N GLY A 575 -22.14 1.87 8.76
CA GLY A 575 -23.62 1.86 8.67
C GLY A 575 -24.34 1.32 9.90
N LEU A 576 -23.66 1.23 11.05
CA LEU A 576 -24.26 0.71 12.28
C LEU A 576 -25.55 1.47 12.67
N PRO A 577 -26.65 0.75 12.97
CA PRO A 577 -27.87 1.37 13.49
C PRO A 577 -27.60 2.12 14.80
N ALA A 578 -28.09 3.36 14.88
CA ALA A 578 -27.92 4.19 16.08
C ALA A 578 -28.72 3.72 17.29
N ASP A 579 -29.66 2.78 17.11
CA ASP A 579 -30.53 2.25 18.15
C ASP A 579 -29.90 1.17 19.04
N GLY A 580 -28.63 0.81 18.75
CA GLY A 580 -27.90 -0.23 19.48
C GLY A 580 -28.36 -1.66 19.17
N SER A 581 -29.19 -1.88 18.15
CA SER A 581 -29.66 -3.21 17.73
C SER A 581 -28.55 -4.11 17.16
N VAL A 582 -27.37 -3.55 16.84
CA VAL A 582 -26.19 -4.26 16.36
C VAL A 582 -24.97 -3.82 17.16
N THR A 583 -24.18 -4.78 17.61
CA THR A 583 -22.87 -4.55 18.23
C THR A 583 -21.78 -5.32 17.48
N ILE A 584 -20.59 -4.70 17.37
CA ILE A 584 -19.41 -5.32 16.78
C ILE A 584 -18.32 -5.38 17.85
N VAL A 585 -17.76 -6.56 18.06
CA VAL A 585 -16.67 -6.79 19.01
C VAL A 585 -15.45 -7.28 18.25
N ASN A 586 -14.33 -6.57 18.36
CA ASN A 586 -13.05 -6.98 17.78
C ASN A 586 -12.36 -7.98 18.72
N ARG A 587 -12.14 -9.21 18.24
CA ARG A 587 -11.49 -10.31 18.94
C ARG A 587 -10.07 -10.62 18.40
N THR A 588 -9.57 -9.79 17.50
CA THR A 588 -8.31 -10.07 16.75
C THR A 588 -7.12 -10.35 17.68
N HIS A 589 -7.01 -9.60 18.76
CA HIS A 589 -5.90 -9.73 19.72
C HIS A 589 -6.15 -10.71 20.85
N GLU A 590 -7.37 -11.25 20.96
CA GLU A 590 -7.74 -12.23 22.01
C GLU A 590 -7.59 -13.66 21.52
N LEU A 591 -7.80 -13.90 20.22
CA LEU A 591 -7.85 -15.23 19.62
C LEU A 591 -6.69 -15.45 18.66
N GLY A 592 -5.94 -16.53 18.83
CA GLY A 592 -5.01 -17.06 17.88
C GLY A 592 -5.68 -18.01 16.88
N THR A 593 -5.01 -18.29 15.77
CA THR A 593 -5.50 -19.22 14.73
C THR A 593 -4.43 -20.21 14.36
N LEU A 594 -4.67 -21.50 14.63
CA LEU A 594 -3.91 -22.62 14.06
C LEU A 594 -4.67 -23.23 12.91
N VAL A 595 -3.98 -23.49 11.81
CA VAL A 595 -4.55 -24.19 10.67
C VAL A 595 -3.95 -25.59 10.60
N ILE A 596 -4.82 -26.62 10.60
CA ILE A 596 -4.40 -28.01 10.35
C ILE A 596 -4.92 -28.42 8.98
N VAL A 597 -4.02 -28.86 8.09
CA VAL A 597 -4.38 -29.22 6.70
C VAL A 597 -3.69 -30.50 6.26
N GLY A 598 -4.29 -31.14 5.28
CA GLY A 598 -3.78 -32.36 4.63
C GLY A 598 -4.66 -33.57 4.84
N PRO A 599 -4.45 -34.65 4.09
CA PRO A 599 -5.30 -35.84 4.13
C PRO A 599 -5.37 -36.53 5.49
N ARG A 600 -4.38 -36.30 6.38
CA ARG A 600 -4.35 -36.84 7.76
C ARG A 600 -4.84 -35.84 8.81
N SER A 601 -5.25 -34.66 8.42
CA SER A 601 -5.72 -33.63 9.36
C SER A 601 -6.89 -34.09 10.24
N ARG A 602 -7.81 -34.86 9.67
CA ARG A 602 -8.94 -35.43 10.43
C ARG A 602 -8.49 -36.43 11.47
N ASP A 603 -7.52 -37.28 11.15
CA ASP A 603 -7.01 -38.31 12.07
C ASP A 603 -6.32 -37.62 13.27
N VAL A 604 -5.51 -36.61 13.00
CA VAL A 604 -4.79 -35.85 14.03
C VAL A 604 -5.77 -35.04 14.90
N LEU A 605 -6.69 -34.30 14.31
CA LEU A 605 -7.68 -33.53 15.06
C LEU A 605 -8.60 -34.47 15.88
N GLY A 606 -9.01 -35.60 15.30
CA GLY A 606 -9.83 -36.60 15.97
C GLY A 606 -9.15 -37.26 17.19
N ALA A 607 -7.81 -37.28 17.22
CA ALA A 607 -7.10 -37.83 18.38
C ALA A 607 -7.12 -36.90 19.60
N ILE A 608 -7.38 -35.60 19.42
CA ILE A 608 -7.38 -34.62 20.52
C ILE A 608 -8.78 -34.14 20.91
N THR A 609 -9.85 -34.58 20.24
CA THR A 609 -11.24 -34.25 20.56
C THR A 609 -12.15 -35.46 20.49
N GLY A 610 -13.16 -35.49 21.36
CA GLY A 610 -14.26 -36.46 21.27
C GLY A 610 -15.39 -36.07 20.31
N THR A 611 -15.29 -34.92 19.65
CA THR A 611 -16.31 -34.44 18.70
C THR A 611 -16.23 -35.22 17.39
N PRO A 612 -17.35 -35.76 16.87
CA PRO A 612 -17.34 -36.43 15.57
C PRO A 612 -16.95 -35.45 14.44
N LEU A 613 -15.96 -35.83 13.63
CA LEU A 613 -15.40 -35.04 12.55
C LEU A 613 -15.71 -35.58 11.13
N ASP A 614 -16.56 -36.59 11.03
CA ASP A 614 -17.01 -37.14 9.75
C ASP A 614 -17.84 -36.09 8.96
N ASN A 615 -18.05 -36.36 7.65
CA ASN A 615 -18.72 -35.43 6.75
C ASN A 615 -20.20 -35.19 7.10
N ALA A 616 -20.86 -36.12 7.76
CA ALA A 616 -22.26 -35.95 8.19
C ALA A 616 -22.33 -35.06 9.44
N SER A 617 -21.43 -35.27 10.38
CA SER A 617 -21.38 -34.57 11.64
C SER A 617 -20.74 -33.17 11.51
N PHE A 618 -19.71 -33.04 10.66
CA PHE A 618 -18.98 -31.79 10.47
C PHE A 618 -18.76 -31.56 8.95
N PRO A 619 -19.79 -31.14 8.20
CA PRO A 619 -19.69 -30.99 6.76
C PRO A 619 -18.76 -29.83 6.35
N TRP A 620 -18.17 -29.89 5.14
CA TRP A 620 -17.34 -28.83 4.57
C TRP A 620 -18.07 -27.47 4.59
N LEU A 621 -17.37 -26.39 4.91
CA LEU A 621 -17.90 -25.04 5.14
C LEU A 621 -18.91 -24.98 6.30
N SER A 622 -18.61 -25.64 7.40
CA SER A 622 -19.33 -25.51 8.65
C SER A 622 -18.39 -25.15 9.80
N CYS A 623 -18.97 -24.64 10.87
CA CYS A 623 -18.30 -24.23 12.10
C CYS A 623 -18.88 -24.99 13.29
N ARG A 624 -18.03 -25.40 14.22
CA ARG A 624 -18.40 -25.98 15.52
C ARG A 624 -17.37 -25.63 16.57
N ASP A 625 -17.86 -25.45 17.78
CA ASP A 625 -17.00 -25.47 18.94
C ASP A 625 -16.69 -26.93 19.30
N ILE A 626 -15.40 -27.26 19.45
CA ILE A 626 -14.91 -28.58 19.84
C ILE A 626 -14.20 -28.50 21.18
N ALA A 627 -14.38 -29.51 22.01
CA ALA A 627 -13.69 -29.63 23.29
C ALA A 627 -12.37 -30.37 23.08
N THR A 628 -11.29 -29.82 23.61
CA THR A 628 -9.95 -30.41 23.67
C THR A 628 -9.39 -30.34 25.08
N ALA A 629 -8.22 -30.95 25.34
CA ALA A 629 -7.57 -30.78 26.63
C ALA A 629 -7.09 -29.33 26.87
N ALA A 630 -6.76 -28.58 25.82
CA ALA A 630 -6.41 -27.17 25.89
C ALA A 630 -7.62 -26.24 26.13
N GLY A 631 -8.83 -26.76 26.04
CA GLY A 631 -10.06 -25.98 26.21
C GLY A 631 -11.01 -26.09 25.02
N THR A 632 -11.96 -25.16 24.96
CA THR A 632 -12.92 -25.08 23.83
C THR A 632 -12.29 -24.30 22.68
N VAL A 633 -12.32 -24.89 21.49
CA VAL A 633 -11.75 -24.33 20.26
C VAL A 633 -12.87 -24.19 19.23
N ARG A 634 -12.98 -23.02 18.63
CA ARG A 634 -13.86 -22.79 17.48
C ARG A 634 -13.18 -23.31 16.22
N ALA A 635 -13.71 -24.42 15.69
CA ALA A 635 -13.20 -25.08 14.51
C ALA A 635 -14.03 -24.71 13.27
N LEU A 636 -13.40 -24.10 12.26
CA LEU A 636 -13.99 -23.77 10.96
C LEU A 636 -13.46 -24.77 9.95
N ARG A 637 -14.30 -25.63 9.35
CA ARG A 637 -13.89 -26.55 8.32
C ARG A 637 -13.75 -25.83 6.99
N VAL A 638 -12.62 -25.19 6.80
CA VAL A 638 -12.24 -24.40 5.61
C VAL A 638 -10.74 -24.49 5.44
N SER A 639 -10.25 -24.28 4.23
CA SER A 639 -8.83 -24.28 3.93
C SER A 639 -8.55 -23.37 2.73
N TYR A 640 -7.62 -22.45 2.89
CA TYR A 640 -7.15 -21.55 1.82
C TYR A 640 -6.13 -22.24 0.88
N VAL A 641 -5.71 -23.46 1.18
CA VAL A 641 -4.79 -24.26 0.36
C VAL A 641 -5.49 -25.36 -0.47
N GLY A 642 -6.82 -25.49 -0.30
CA GLY A 642 -7.63 -26.43 -1.08
C GLY A 642 -7.48 -27.90 -0.66
N GLU A 643 -7.07 -28.18 0.58
CA GLU A 643 -6.99 -29.51 1.18
C GLU A 643 -8.06 -29.69 2.28
N LEU A 644 -8.25 -30.94 2.71
CA LEU A 644 -8.99 -31.22 3.95
C LEU A 644 -8.32 -30.48 5.10
N GLY A 645 -9.08 -29.71 5.87
CA GLY A 645 -8.48 -28.96 6.99
C GLY A 645 -9.48 -28.16 7.79
N TRP A 646 -8.97 -27.61 8.86
CA TRP A 646 -9.69 -26.73 9.79
C TRP A 646 -8.84 -25.55 10.20
N GLU A 647 -9.47 -24.38 10.28
CA GLU A 647 -8.96 -23.27 11.05
C GLU A 647 -9.46 -23.41 12.48
N LEU A 648 -8.55 -23.43 13.43
CA LEU A 648 -8.78 -23.63 14.86
C LEU A 648 -8.54 -22.31 15.59
N HIS A 649 -9.62 -21.64 15.98
CA HIS A 649 -9.56 -20.37 16.67
C HIS A 649 -9.68 -20.63 18.18
N ALA A 650 -8.63 -20.31 18.92
CA ALA A 650 -8.53 -20.51 20.36
C ALA A 650 -8.05 -19.24 21.06
N ALA A 651 -8.34 -19.13 22.36
CA ALA A 651 -7.77 -18.06 23.16
C ALA A 651 -6.23 -18.15 23.14
N ASN A 652 -5.54 -17.01 23.16
CA ASN A 652 -4.08 -16.96 23.03
C ASN A 652 -3.36 -17.77 24.09
N ASP A 653 -3.88 -17.84 25.31
CA ASP A 653 -3.35 -18.63 26.43
C ASP A 653 -3.49 -20.15 26.26
N GLN A 654 -4.36 -20.59 25.32
CA GLN A 654 -4.59 -22.01 25.02
C GLN A 654 -3.79 -22.47 23.77
N LEU A 655 -3.22 -21.52 22.99
CA LEU A 655 -2.72 -21.81 21.65
C LEU A 655 -1.49 -22.72 21.69
N VAL A 656 -0.59 -22.54 22.65
CA VAL A 656 0.63 -23.38 22.79
C VAL A 656 0.24 -24.82 23.16
N GLU A 657 -0.64 -25.02 24.14
CA GLU A 657 -1.10 -26.36 24.51
C GLU A 657 -1.85 -27.06 23.36
N LEU A 658 -2.69 -26.31 22.63
CA LEU A 658 -3.39 -26.83 21.44
C LEU A 658 -2.38 -27.28 20.37
N TYR A 659 -1.35 -26.47 20.14
CA TYR A 659 -0.29 -26.81 19.19
C TYR A 659 0.46 -28.08 19.60
N ASP A 660 0.85 -28.20 20.87
CA ASP A 660 1.57 -29.38 21.38
C ASP A 660 0.73 -30.66 21.29
N LEU A 661 -0.57 -30.57 21.56
CA LEU A 661 -1.50 -31.69 21.41
C LEU A 661 -1.61 -32.16 19.95
N LEU A 662 -1.74 -31.22 19.01
CA LEU A 662 -1.80 -31.52 17.59
C LEU A 662 -0.48 -32.09 17.09
N TRP A 663 0.63 -31.52 17.53
CA TRP A 663 1.96 -31.99 17.14
C TRP A 663 2.19 -33.44 17.60
N ALA A 664 1.96 -33.74 18.87
CA ALA A 664 2.10 -35.08 19.42
C ALA A 664 1.20 -36.10 18.73
N ALA A 665 -0.06 -35.75 18.44
CA ALA A 665 -0.97 -36.61 17.71
C ALA A 665 -0.56 -36.85 16.25
N GLY A 666 0.14 -35.86 15.67
CA GLY A 666 0.56 -35.85 14.27
C GLY A 666 1.90 -36.52 13.99
N GLU A 667 2.75 -36.80 15.01
CA GLU A 667 4.09 -37.40 14.85
C GLU A 667 4.07 -38.70 14.02
N GLN A 668 3.12 -39.60 14.29
CA GLN A 668 2.95 -40.85 13.55
C GLN A 668 2.64 -40.63 12.07
N TYR A 669 2.12 -39.47 11.69
CA TYR A 669 1.79 -39.08 10.30
C TYR A 669 2.86 -38.17 9.70
N ARG A 670 3.99 -37.96 10.39
CA ARG A 670 5.08 -37.08 9.98
C ARG A 670 4.58 -35.66 9.75
N ILE A 671 3.86 -35.12 10.74
CA ILE A 671 3.37 -33.73 10.76
C ILE A 671 4.52 -32.75 10.56
N ARG A 672 4.24 -31.63 9.87
CA ARG A 672 5.21 -30.57 9.60
C ARG A 672 4.57 -29.19 9.81
N ASP A 673 5.36 -28.27 10.35
CA ASP A 673 5.00 -26.85 10.29
C ASP A 673 5.22 -26.33 8.85
N ILE A 674 4.33 -25.42 8.41
CA ILE A 674 4.43 -24.78 7.11
C ILE A 674 4.32 -23.25 7.26
N GLY A 675 4.89 -22.53 6.30
CA GLY A 675 4.85 -21.06 6.24
C GLY A 675 3.93 -20.52 5.15
N ILE A 676 3.86 -19.19 5.14
CA ILE A 676 3.01 -18.44 4.18
C ILE A 676 3.42 -18.67 2.72
N TYR A 677 4.72 -18.95 2.43
CA TYR A 677 5.15 -19.21 1.04
C TYR A 677 4.58 -20.53 0.50
N ALA A 678 4.45 -21.55 1.34
CA ALA A 678 3.76 -22.78 0.97
C ALA A 678 2.26 -22.56 0.74
N VAL A 679 1.62 -21.76 1.60
CA VAL A 679 0.21 -21.36 1.44
C VAL A 679 0.03 -20.60 0.14
N ASP A 680 0.91 -19.65 -0.20
CA ASP A 680 0.82 -18.84 -1.42
C ASP A 680 0.98 -19.69 -2.68
N SER A 681 1.91 -20.65 -2.70
CA SER A 681 2.01 -21.65 -3.79
C SER A 681 0.72 -22.43 -3.96
N MET A 682 0.16 -22.97 -2.86
CA MET A 682 -1.04 -23.83 -2.92
C MET A 682 -2.33 -23.05 -3.22
N ARG A 683 -2.46 -21.77 -2.81
CA ARG A 683 -3.63 -20.96 -3.15
C ARG A 683 -3.65 -20.61 -4.66
N LEU A 684 -2.45 -20.44 -5.27
CA LEU A 684 -2.32 -20.26 -6.71
C LEU A 684 -2.86 -21.47 -7.48
N ASP A 685 -2.59 -22.71 -7.02
CA ASP A 685 -3.13 -23.96 -7.58
C ASP A 685 -4.66 -23.94 -7.64
N LYS A 686 -5.29 -23.33 -6.64
CA LYS A 686 -6.75 -23.19 -6.50
C LYS A 686 -7.29 -21.91 -7.14
N CYS A 687 -6.44 -21.05 -7.62
CA CYS A 687 -6.77 -19.71 -8.13
C CYS A 687 -7.53 -18.86 -7.09
N TYR A 688 -7.30 -19.08 -5.79
CA TYR A 688 -7.91 -18.28 -4.75
C TYR A 688 -7.31 -16.88 -4.74
N ARG A 689 -8.19 -15.86 -4.78
CA ARG A 689 -7.81 -14.46 -4.79
C ARG A 689 -7.27 -14.08 -3.42
N SER A 690 -6.34 -13.15 -3.44
CA SER A 690 -5.79 -12.52 -2.24
C SER A 690 -6.23 -11.05 -2.18
N TRP A 691 -6.77 -10.63 -1.06
CA TRP A 691 -7.17 -9.24 -0.85
C TRP A 691 -5.94 -8.31 -0.95
N LYS A 692 -6.09 -7.20 -1.67
CA LYS A 692 -5.04 -6.21 -2.03
C LYS A 692 -3.93 -6.71 -2.96
N ALA A 693 -3.95 -7.98 -3.36
CA ALA A 693 -3.15 -8.44 -4.49
C ALA A 693 -4.06 -8.64 -5.72
N ASP A 694 -5.05 -9.53 -5.60
CA ASP A 694 -5.96 -9.87 -6.69
C ASP A 694 -7.31 -9.15 -6.59
N LEU A 695 -7.67 -8.67 -5.40
CA LEU A 695 -8.92 -7.95 -5.11
C LEU A 695 -8.61 -6.58 -4.54
N GLU A 696 -9.00 -5.55 -5.28
CA GLU A 696 -8.84 -4.15 -4.89
C GLU A 696 -10.01 -3.32 -5.42
N ILE A 697 -10.15 -2.06 -4.99
CA ILE A 697 -11.24 -1.19 -5.42
C ILE A 697 -11.16 -0.77 -6.91
N GLY A 698 -10.17 -1.25 -7.66
CA GLY A 698 -10.08 -1.09 -9.12
C GLY A 698 -10.97 -2.07 -9.90
N PHE A 699 -11.44 -3.15 -9.25
CA PHE A 699 -12.15 -4.25 -9.91
C PHE A 699 -13.45 -4.61 -9.19
N SER A 700 -14.47 -4.96 -9.97
CA SER A 700 -15.75 -5.47 -9.47
C SER A 700 -15.69 -6.98 -9.22
N PRO A 701 -16.63 -7.55 -8.45
CA PRO A 701 -16.77 -9.01 -8.35
C PRO A 701 -16.98 -9.70 -9.70
N LEU A 702 -17.64 -9.04 -10.66
CA LEU A 702 -17.85 -9.57 -12.00
C LEU A 702 -16.55 -9.62 -12.78
N GLU A 703 -15.74 -8.56 -12.72
CA GLU A 703 -14.40 -8.54 -13.30
C GLU A 703 -13.48 -9.60 -12.65
N ALA A 704 -13.61 -9.77 -11.33
CA ALA A 704 -12.84 -10.75 -10.56
C ALA A 704 -13.29 -12.21 -10.77
N SER A 705 -14.25 -12.48 -11.67
CA SER A 705 -14.85 -13.81 -11.91
C SER A 705 -15.44 -14.44 -10.64
N LEU A 706 -16.03 -13.60 -9.80
CA LEU A 706 -16.71 -13.93 -8.54
C LEU A 706 -18.24 -13.81 -8.66
N ASP A 707 -18.78 -13.88 -9.86
CA ASP A 707 -20.21 -13.71 -10.19
C ASP A 707 -21.12 -14.54 -9.26
N ARG A 708 -20.69 -15.77 -8.92
CA ARG A 708 -21.44 -16.70 -8.04
C ARG A 708 -21.64 -16.21 -6.61
N PHE A 709 -20.84 -15.22 -6.17
CA PHE A 709 -20.92 -14.65 -4.83
C PHE A 709 -21.78 -13.39 -4.76
N VAL A 710 -22.29 -12.89 -5.89
CA VAL A 710 -23.19 -11.74 -5.94
C VAL A 710 -24.64 -12.23 -5.97
N ASP A 711 -25.42 -11.90 -4.95
CA ASP A 711 -26.84 -12.23 -4.90
C ASP A 711 -27.67 -11.07 -5.47
N PHE A 712 -27.92 -11.10 -6.78
CA PHE A 712 -28.76 -10.11 -7.45
C PHE A 712 -30.25 -10.18 -7.09
N THR A 713 -30.68 -11.20 -6.31
CA THR A 713 -32.07 -11.30 -5.83
C THR A 713 -32.35 -10.40 -4.62
N LYS A 714 -31.30 -9.89 -3.98
CA LYS A 714 -31.44 -8.90 -2.91
C LYS A 714 -31.97 -7.59 -3.46
N ASP A 715 -32.89 -7.00 -2.74
CA ASP A 715 -33.45 -5.68 -3.09
C ASP A 715 -32.42 -4.55 -2.95
N HIS A 716 -31.51 -4.69 -1.96
CA HIS A 716 -30.52 -3.67 -1.66
C HIS A 716 -29.21 -4.28 -1.13
N PHE A 717 -28.11 -3.72 -1.56
CA PHE A 717 -26.76 -3.76 -0.95
C PHE A 717 -25.94 -2.62 -1.54
N VAL A 718 -24.86 -2.23 -0.87
CA VAL A 718 -23.97 -1.15 -1.35
C VAL A 718 -23.38 -1.52 -2.71
N GLY A 719 -23.47 -0.61 -3.71
CA GLY A 719 -22.94 -0.83 -5.06
C GLY A 719 -23.80 -1.66 -6.00
N ARG A 720 -25.02 -2.06 -5.58
CA ARG A 720 -25.94 -2.91 -6.38
C ARG A 720 -26.24 -2.34 -7.76
N ASP A 721 -26.62 -1.08 -7.84
CA ASP A 721 -27.05 -0.46 -9.12
C ASP A 721 -25.86 -0.38 -10.10
N ALA A 722 -24.67 -0.11 -9.61
CA ALA A 722 -23.46 -0.12 -10.42
C ALA A 722 -23.14 -1.52 -10.96
N LEU A 723 -23.28 -2.58 -10.14
CA LEU A 723 -23.09 -3.96 -10.60
C LEU A 723 -24.17 -4.41 -11.58
N VAL A 724 -25.42 -4.01 -11.40
CA VAL A 724 -26.50 -4.29 -12.37
C VAL A 724 -26.16 -3.66 -13.71
N ALA A 725 -25.77 -2.38 -13.71
CA ALA A 725 -25.36 -1.67 -14.94
C ALA A 725 -24.14 -2.32 -15.59
N GLU A 726 -23.17 -2.80 -14.79
CA GLU A 726 -22.00 -3.52 -15.31
C GLU A 726 -22.39 -4.87 -15.91
N ARG A 727 -23.22 -5.65 -15.23
CA ARG A 727 -23.71 -6.93 -15.74
C ARG A 727 -24.37 -6.77 -17.11
N ASP A 728 -25.19 -5.71 -17.28
CA ASP A 728 -25.96 -5.47 -18.49
C ASP A 728 -25.08 -5.02 -19.67
N ARG A 729 -23.97 -4.27 -19.41
CA ARG A 729 -23.01 -3.87 -20.46
C ARG A 729 -21.88 -4.87 -20.69
N GLY A 730 -21.63 -5.76 -19.74
CA GLY A 730 -20.46 -6.63 -19.63
C GLY A 730 -19.29 -5.97 -18.86
N PRO A 731 -18.46 -6.78 -18.18
CA PRO A 731 -17.29 -6.30 -17.45
C PRO A 731 -16.18 -5.84 -18.40
N ARG A 732 -15.32 -4.90 -17.92
CA ARG A 732 -14.14 -4.40 -18.68
C ARG A 732 -13.03 -5.45 -18.76
N TYR A 733 -12.91 -6.26 -17.73
CA TYR A 733 -11.89 -7.28 -17.55
C TYR A 733 -12.51 -8.59 -17.06
N ARG A 734 -11.76 -9.67 -17.19
CA ARG A 734 -12.04 -10.97 -16.54
C ARG A 734 -10.76 -11.47 -15.89
N PHE A 735 -10.88 -11.91 -14.66
CA PHE A 735 -9.80 -12.57 -13.94
C PHE A 735 -9.62 -13.99 -14.46
N VAL A 736 -8.35 -14.33 -14.76
CA VAL A 736 -7.98 -15.64 -15.31
C VAL A 736 -6.70 -16.16 -14.69
N PRO A 737 -6.56 -17.49 -14.53
CA PRO A 737 -5.27 -18.12 -14.32
C PRO A 737 -4.56 -18.40 -15.65
N LEU A 738 -3.25 -18.25 -15.66
CA LEU A 738 -2.37 -18.59 -16.76
C LEU A 738 -1.23 -19.48 -16.25
N THR A 739 -0.68 -20.30 -17.13
CA THR A 739 0.60 -20.97 -16.90
C THR A 739 1.62 -20.47 -17.90
N LEU A 740 2.87 -20.24 -17.46
CA LEU A 740 3.96 -19.93 -18.38
C LEU A 740 4.32 -21.19 -19.16
N ASP A 741 4.41 -21.07 -20.49
CA ASP A 741 4.69 -22.23 -21.35
C ASP A 741 6.19 -22.62 -21.26
N HIS A 742 7.06 -21.65 -21.06
CA HIS A 742 8.50 -21.83 -20.85
C HIS A 742 8.94 -20.92 -19.70
N PRO A 743 8.67 -21.34 -18.45
CA PRO A 743 9.06 -20.52 -17.33
C PRO A 743 10.58 -20.42 -17.29
N GLY A 744 11.10 -19.22 -17.35
CA GLY A 744 12.49 -18.96 -17.01
C GLY A 744 12.76 -19.26 -15.53
N ASN A 745 13.78 -18.66 -14.97
CA ASN A 745 14.08 -18.79 -13.54
C ASN A 745 13.42 -17.68 -12.68
N ALA A 746 12.41 -16.99 -13.21
CA ALA A 746 11.69 -15.93 -12.51
C ALA A 746 10.18 -16.10 -12.64
N ASP A 747 9.47 -15.91 -11.52
CA ASP A 747 8.02 -15.81 -11.51
C ASP A 747 7.57 -14.43 -12.04
N ALA A 748 6.33 -14.31 -12.54
CA ALA A 748 5.80 -13.06 -13.03
C ALA A 748 5.51 -12.10 -11.87
N PRO A 749 6.16 -10.92 -11.81
CA PRO A 749 5.87 -9.94 -10.77
C PRO A 749 4.46 -9.36 -10.92
N ALA A 750 3.85 -8.97 -9.78
CA ALA A 750 2.61 -8.20 -9.79
C ALA A 750 2.77 -6.90 -10.61
N ASN A 751 1.68 -6.44 -11.21
CA ASN A 751 1.63 -5.26 -12.08
C ASN A 751 2.40 -5.38 -13.42
N SER A 752 2.88 -6.57 -13.76
CA SER A 752 3.42 -6.86 -15.10
C SER A 752 2.32 -6.77 -16.17
N SER A 753 2.66 -6.23 -17.33
CA SER A 753 1.73 -6.09 -18.46
C SER A 753 1.51 -7.43 -19.17
N ILE A 754 0.24 -7.72 -19.52
CA ILE A 754 -0.17 -8.88 -20.33
C ILE A 754 -0.52 -8.42 -21.75
N PHE A 755 -0.05 -9.17 -22.74
CA PHE A 755 -0.18 -8.82 -24.16
C PHE A 755 -0.83 -9.93 -24.98
N CYS A 756 -1.56 -9.49 -26.01
CA CYS A 756 -2.03 -10.35 -27.10
C CYS A 756 -1.64 -9.72 -28.42
N LYS A 757 -0.86 -10.43 -29.27
CA LYS A 757 -0.42 -9.95 -30.59
C LYS A 757 0.23 -8.56 -30.58
N GLY A 758 0.98 -8.26 -29.52
CA GLY A 758 1.68 -7.00 -29.32
C GLY A 758 0.88 -5.89 -28.65
N GLU A 759 -0.44 -6.03 -28.52
CA GLU A 759 -1.29 -5.09 -27.78
C GLU A 759 -1.39 -5.47 -26.31
N ARG A 760 -1.28 -4.49 -25.40
CA ARG A 760 -1.51 -4.69 -23.99
C ARG A 760 -3.00 -4.89 -23.73
N ILE A 761 -3.36 -6.01 -23.11
CA ILE A 761 -4.76 -6.39 -22.87
C ILE A 761 -5.08 -6.68 -21.41
N GLY A 762 -4.09 -6.58 -20.53
CA GLY A 762 -4.30 -6.95 -19.14
C GLY A 762 -3.11 -6.65 -18.24
N ILE A 763 -3.26 -7.09 -17.00
CA ILE A 763 -2.28 -6.89 -15.92
C ILE A 763 -2.21 -8.13 -15.02
N VAL A 764 -1.00 -8.48 -14.61
CA VAL A 764 -0.74 -9.53 -13.60
C VAL A 764 -1.04 -8.99 -12.21
N THR A 765 -1.68 -9.79 -11.38
CA THR A 765 -1.92 -9.47 -9.96
C THR A 765 -1.12 -10.37 -9.03
N SER A 766 -0.95 -11.63 -9.38
CA SER A 766 -0.15 -12.59 -8.62
C SER A 766 0.63 -13.52 -9.56
N GLY A 767 1.83 -13.90 -9.17
CA GLY A 767 2.63 -14.90 -9.87
C GLY A 767 3.49 -15.67 -8.90
N GLY A 768 3.68 -16.97 -9.15
CA GLY A 768 4.49 -17.83 -8.30
C GLY A 768 4.63 -19.25 -8.84
N TRP A 769 5.53 -20.00 -8.23
CA TRP A 769 5.78 -21.39 -8.56
C TRP A 769 4.80 -22.32 -7.85
N SER A 770 4.12 -23.18 -8.59
CA SER A 770 3.35 -24.29 -8.04
C SER A 770 4.26 -25.51 -7.83
N PHE A 771 4.53 -25.82 -6.57
CA PHE A 771 5.23 -27.08 -6.25
C PHE A 771 4.36 -28.32 -6.44
N THR A 772 3.04 -28.16 -6.46
CA THR A 772 2.08 -29.25 -6.73
C THR A 772 2.06 -29.64 -8.22
N LEU A 773 2.05 -28.64 -9.11
CA LEU A 773 1.87 -28.82 -10.56
C LEU A 773 3.17 -28.72 -11.34
N ASP A 774 4.28 -28.37 -10.67
CA ASP A 774 5.60 -28.17 -11.24
C ASP A 774 5.61 -27.18 -12.41
N CYS A 775 4.94 -26.04 -12.21
CA CYS A 775 4.84 -24.97 -13.20
C CYS A 775 4.71 -23.58 -12.56
N SER A 776 5.05 -22.53 -13.31
CA SER A 776 4.78 -21.15 -12.89
C SER A 776 3.34 -20.78 -13.22
N ILE A 777 2.59 -20.34 -12.22
CA ILE A 777 1.21 -19.88 -12.30
C ILE A 777 1.19 -18.36 -12.22
N VAL A 778 0.33 -17.77 -13.04
CA VAL A 778 0.06 -16.34 -13.04
C VAL A 778 -1.43 -16.11 -12.93
N LEU A 779 -1.83 -15.21 -12.05
CA LEU A 779 -3.21 -14.72 -11.94
C LEU A 779 -3.26 -13.28 -12.43
N GLY A 780 -4.31 -12.91 -13.14
CA GLY A 780 -4.42 -11.55 -13.64
C GLY A 780 -5.74 -11.24 -14.32
N TYR A 781 -5.89 -9.99 -14.65
CA TYR A 781 -7.06 -9.46 -15.36
C TYR A 781 -6.74 -9.28 -16.84
N VAL A 782 -7.59 -9.78 -17.70
CA VAL A 782 -7.46 -9.66 -19.16
C VAL A 782 -8.75 -9.15 -19.80
N ALA A 783 -8.66 -8.60 -21.01
CA ALA A 783 -9.83 -8.23 -21.79
C ALA A 783 -10.77 -9.44 -21.98
N PRO A 784 -12.10 -9.29 -21.87
CA PRO A 784 -13.06 -10.41 -21.91
C PRO A 784 -12.96 -11.26 -23.19
N SER A 785 -12.56 -10.68 -24.32
CA SER A 785 -12.34 -11.41 -25.57
C SER A 785 -11.16 -12.38 -25.53
N GLN A 786 -10.28 -12.29 -24.53
CA GLN A 786 -9.06 -13.09 -24.40
C GLN A 786 -9.07 -14.02 -23.17
N CYS A 787 -10.20 -14.15 -22.47
CA CYS A 787 -10.29 -14.91 -21.21
C CYS A 787 -10.56 -16.42 -21.38
N SER A 788 -10.73 -16.92 -22.59
CA SER A 788 -11.09 -18.34 -22.82
C SER A 788 -9.91 -19.27 -22.57
N PRO A 789 -10.10 -20.39 -21.87
CA PRO A 789 -9.06 -21.41 -21.70
C PRO A 789 -8.46 -21.84 -23.04
N GLY A 790 -7.14 -21.97 -23.10
CA GLY A 790 -6.38 -22.28 -24.31
C GLY A 790 -5.94 -21.05 -25.12
N THR A 791 -6.34 -19.83 -24.73
CA THR A 791 -5.85 -18.61 -25.37
C THR A 791 -4.37 -18.41 -25.05
N SER A 792 -3.55 -18.20 -26.09
CA SER A 792 -2.13 -17.87 -25.95
C SER A 792 -1.93 -16.36 -25.80
N LEU A 793 -1.22 -15.96 -24.76
CA LEU A 793 -0.90 -14.59 -24.39
C LEU A 793 0.59 -14.46 -24.13
N GLN A 794 1.07 -13.27 -23.88
CA GLN A 794 2.46 -13.01 -23.47
C GLN A 794 2.47 -12.15 -22.22
N ILE A 795 3.38 -12.46 -21.29
CA ILE A 795 3.59 -11.71 -20.05
C ILE A 795 4.98 -11.08 -20.11
N GLU A 796 5.07 -9.81 -19.77
CA GLU A 796 6.35 -9.12 -19.72
C GLU A 796 7.00 -9.31 -18.34
N ILE A 797 8.03 -10.15 -18.27
CA ILE A 797 8.78 -10.47 -17.06
C ILE A 797 10.19 -9.92 -17.22
N PHE A 798 10.55 -8.91 -16.46
CA PHE A 798 11.86 -8.23 -16.51
C PHE A 798 12.32 -7.86 -17.94
N GLY A 799 11.37 -7.39 -18.76
CA GLY A 799 11.59 -6.94 -20.14
C GLY A 799 11.59 -8.05 -21.20
N GLU A 800 11.37 -9.29 -20.80
CA GLU A 800 11.20 -10.42 -21.72
C GLU A 800 9.72 -10.74 -21.91
N ARG A 801 9.29 -11.05 -23.14
CA ARG A 801 7.94 -11.52 -23.45
C ARG A 801 7.90 -13.04 -23.34
N VAL A 802 7.30 -13.52 -22.27
CA VAL A 802 7.18 -14.96 -22.00
C VAL A 802 5.80 -15.41 -22.43
N ASP A 803 5.72 -16.47 -23.24
CA ASP A 803 4.46 -17.05 -23.69
C ASP A 803 3.74 -17.71 -22.51
N ALA A 804 2.42 -17.52 -22.46
CA ALA A 804 1.57 -18.01 -21.40
C ALA A 804 0.21 -18.47 -21.97
N THR A 805 -0.36 -19.49 -21.38
CA THR A 805 -1.65 -20.03 -21.80
C THR A 805 -2.69 -19.83 -20.72
N VAL A 806 -3.84 -19.26 -21.08
CA VAL A 806 -5.01 -19.16 -20.19
C VAL A 806 -5.52 -20.55 -19.85
N ARG A 807 -5.79 -20.81 -18.57
CA ARG A 807 -6.27 -22.10 -18.07
C ARG A 807 -7.69 -21.99 -17.51
N ALA A 808 -8.33 -23.14 -17.37
CA ALA A 808 -9.59 -23.23 -16.63
C ALA A 808 -9.32 -23.17 -15.11
N GLU A 809 -10.18 -22.49 -14.37
CA GLU A 809 -10.13 -22.37 -12.91
C GLU A 809 -10.97 -23.47 -12.25
N PRO A 810 -10.49 -24.12 -11.18
CA PRO A 810 -9.12 -24.09 -10.67
C PRO A 810 -8.17 -25.04 -11.41
N LEU A 811 -6.86 -24.84 -11.22
CA LEU A 811 -5.82 -25.69 -11.83
C LEU A 811 -5.66 -27.03 -11.12
N TYR A 812 -5.88 -27.08 -9.82
CA TYR A 812 -5.77 -28.28 -8.98
C TYR A 812 -7.12 -28.64 -8.38
N ASP A 813 -7.47 -29.94 -8.34
CA ASP A 813 -8.70 -30.50 -7.74
C ASP A 813 -9.97 -29.69 -8.08
N ALA A 814 -10.31 -29.65 -9.37
CA ALA A 814 -11.46 -28.88 -9.87
C ALA A 814 -12.80 -29.25 -9.22
N GLY A 815 -12.93 -30.48 -8.74
CA GLY A 815 -14.13 -30.99 -8.03
C GLY A 815 -14.19 -30.59 -6.56
N ASN A 816 -13.14 -29.98 -5.99
CA ASN A 816 -12.99 -29.78 -4.55
C ASN A 816 -13.18 -31.10 -3.78
N THR A 817 -12.58 -32.19 -4.25
CA THR A 817 -12.67 -33.52 -3.63
C THR A 817 -11.85 -33.59 -2.36
N ALA A 818 -10.65 -32.99 -2.34
CA ALA A 818 -9.77 -32.97 -1.19
C ALA A 818 -10.38 -32.22 0.03
N PRO A 819 -10.87 -30.98 -0.06
CA PRO A 819 -11.46 -30.32 1.11
C PRO A 819 -12.80 -30.94 1.57
N ARG A 820 -13.44 -31.75 0.71
CA ARG A 820 -14.69 -32.45 1.04
C ARG A 820 -14.46 -33.87 1.52
N ALA A 821 -13.22 -34.38 1.46
CA ALA A 821 -12.89 -35.75 1.81
C ALA A 821 -13.29 -36.17 3.22
#